data_2840f02a2c3d8e61c0a1e577563a3dcf
#
_entry.id   2840f02a2c3d8e61c0a1e577563a3dcf
#
_cell.length_a   1.000
_cell.length_b   1.000
_cell.length_c   1.000
_cell.angle_alpha   90.00
_cell.angle_beta   90.00
_cell.angle_gamma   90.00
#
_symmetry.space_group_name_H-M   'P 1'
#
loop_
_entity.id
_entity.type
_entity.pdbx_description
1 polymer ?
#
loop_
_entity_poly.entity_id
_entity_poly.type
_entity_poly.pdbx_seq_one_letter_code
_entity_poly.pdbx_strand_id
1 'polypeptide(L)'
;MAKIAWGRIAILLTVVFWITYVVTTIIREFIEAPGGFRFTMEAIGYLVVVTFLTFSATMYLLARQGALYRFRDHRRVPRAEIDRHFREHSGGITVLVPSYAEEPGVVRGTLWSAALQEYADLRVVLLVDDPVAPKSEEDRARLEATLALPGEIEDALRGPAARFTEARAAFEREIRSAEDPARGSEANPAASASPVTPAHLARLADDYEAAAIWLETMAEDEPMVDHVDEFFIDQVLMGLASELRLSLLALRAAIDQSALPDADRMLELHLRLERIFTVKASSFQRKRYASLSHEANKAMNLNAYISLMGHGWRAEESAGGTLLRRVEDPALADLYVPDTTYLLTLDADSLLLRDYCVRLVYFLEEPGNERVAVTQTPYSSFRGAPTRIERIAGATTDLQHILHQGMSYYGATFWVGANAVIRKRAIEDIVEIETVGGFEIATYIQDRTVIEDTESSIDLGAHGWTLMNYPERLSYSATPPDFGSLVVQRRRWANGGLLIMPKLWKQARDRRFRRERILVREMWLRTNYMASIAWASFGLLFLLAYPYDSRLLSPVVFLAALPYFIAMGSDLRYCGHRFSDIFRIYGFNLVLLPVNLAGVLKSMQQALTGEKIPFVRTPKVKDRTAAPAIYVIIPYLIVAFSLLTLWRDVLAQNWGNAAFAAFNAVLAFYAIRAYIGIRNSFVDIWLGMLNWLYVPDRAKATSKARAADASVPAGSAPATDAAGPASESAPKPVDWEGILYHGDRRLNRDLKRDNDRRRRAGASRN
;
A
#
# COMPACT_ATOMS: atom_id res chain seq x y z
N MET A 1 -5.34 -28.97 3.01
CA MET A 1 -4.45 -29.99 2.40
C MET A 1 -4.61 -30.06 0.87
N ALA A 2 -5.82 -30.23 0.30
CA ALA A 2 -6.01 -30.33 -1.16
C ALA A 2 -5.39 -29.17 -1.97
N LYS A 3 -5.60 -27.90 -1.58
CA LYS A 3 -5.01 -26.74 -2.28
C LYS A 3 -3.48 -26.76 -2.33
N ILE A 4 -2.84 -27.26 -1.28
CA ILE A 4 -1.37 -27.42 -1.19
C ILE A 4 -0.89 -28.49 -2.16
N ALA A 5 -1.56 -29.64 -2.20
CA ALA A 5 -1.25 -30.72 -3.13
C ALA A 5 -1.40 -30.27 -4.59
N TRP A 6 -2.52 -29.60 -4.92
CA TRP A 6 -2.74 -29.02 -6.25
C TRP A 6 -1.69 -27.98 -6.62
N GLY A 7 -1.20 -27.18 -5.66
CA GLY A 7 -0.10 -26.23 -5.91
C GLY A 7 1.20 -26.95 -6.34
N ARG A 8 1.55 -28.06 -5.69
CA ARG A 8 2.72 -28.86 -6.06
C ARG A 8 2.55 -29.50 -7.46
N ILE A 9 1.37 -30.04 -7.73
CA ILE A 9 1.04 -30.60 -9.05
C ILE A 9 1.13 -29.52 -10.13
N ALA A 10 0.63 -28.31 -9.87
CA ALA A 10 0.70 -27.21 -10.83
C ALA A 10 2.15 -26.85 -11.18
N ILE A 11 3.06 -26.78 -10.19
CA ILE A 11 4.48 -26.52 -10.41
C ILE A 11 5.08 -27.65 -11.30
N LEU A 12 4.84 -28.91 -10.93
CA LEU A 12 5.33 -30.05 -11.70
C LEU A 12 4.83 -30.04 -13.14
N LEU A 13 3.53 -29.84 -13.34
CA LEU A 13 2.92 -29.79 -14.67
C LEU A 13 3.49 -28.67 -15.53
N THR A 14 3.70 -27.47 -14.95
CA THR A 14 4.31 -26.34 -15.68
C THR A 14 5.71 -26.69 -16.17
N VAL A 15 6.54 -27.31 -15.34
CA VAL A 15 7.90 -27.73 -15.71
C VAL A 15 7.87 -28.86 -16.74
N VAL A 16 7.01 -29.87 -16.56
CA VAL A 16 6.88 -31.00 -17.50
C VAL A 16 6.42 -30.51 -18.87
N PHE A 17 5.41 -29.66 -18.94
CA PHE A 17 4.94 -29.11 -20.22
C PHE A 17 5.97 -28.21 -20.89
N TRP A 18 6.75 -27.44 -20.11
CA TRP A 18 7.86 -26.67 -20.69
C TRP A 18 8.94 -27.59 -21.29
N ILE A 19 9.36 -28.64 -20.57
CA ILE A 19 10.29 -29.62 -21.11
C ILE A 19 9.71 -30.29 -22.37
N THR A 20 8.45 -30.67 -22.31
CA THR A 20 7.75 -31.26 -23.48
C THR A 20 7.77 -30.29 -24.65
N TYR A 21 7.49 -29.02 -24.46
CA TYR A 21 7.57 -28.01 -25.51
C TYR A 21 8.98 -27.89 -26.10
N VAL A 22 10.01 -27.82 -25.28
CA VAL A 22 11.41 -27.71 -25.74
C VAL A 22 11.78 -28.93 -26.57
N VAL A 23 11.42 -30.13 -26.12
CA VAL A 23 11.77 -31.40 -26.83
C VAL A 23 10.92 -31.57 -28.08
N THR A 24 9.60 -31.46 -28.02
CA THR A 24 8.71 -31.80 -29.11
C THR A 24 8.51 -30.69 -30.15
N THR A 25 8.80 -29.45 -29.79
CA THR A 25 8.66 -28.31 -30.70
C THR A 25 10.02 -27.80 -31.13
N ILE A 26 10.88 -27.37 -30.19
CA ILE A 26 12.13 -26.71 -30.55
C ILE A 26 13.17 -27.71 -31.11
N ILE A 27 13.50 -28.77 -30.34
CA ILE A 27 14.55 -29.75 -30.74
C ILE A 27 14.12 -30.50 -31.96
N ARG A 28 12.83 -30.95 -32.01
CA ARG A 28 12.29 -31.69 -33.17
C ARG A 28 12.36 -30.86 -34.45
N GLU A 29 11.92 -29.61 -34.44
CA GLU A 29 11.95 -28.72 -35.59
C GLU A 29 13.38 -28.44 -36.09
N PHE A 30 14.37 -28.39 -35.18
CA PHE A 30 15.78 -28.28 -35.56
C PHE A 30 16.31 -29.55 -36.27
N ILE A 31 15.79 -30.72 -35.89
CA ILE A 31 16.22 -32.01 -36.46
C ILE A 31 15.51 -32.28 -37.79
N GLU A 32 14.18 -32.08 -37.85
CA GLU A 32 13.34 -32.49 -39.02
C GLU A 32 13.38 -31.45 -40.14
N ALA A 33 13.52 -30.20 -39.85
CA ALA A 33 13.52 -29.12 -40.82
C ALA A 33 14.62 -28.11 -40.51
N PRO A 34 15.90 -28.42 -40.81
CA PRO A 34 16.98 -27.45 -40.64
C PRO A 34 16.70 -26.22 -41.50
N GLY A 35 16.09 -25.22 -40.88
CA GLY A 35 15.73 -23.97 -41.53
C GLY A 35 16.93 -23.08 -41.77
N GLY A 36 16.77 -22.05 -42.62
CA GLY A 36 17.75 -21.02 -42.82
C GLY A 36 17.94 -20.17 -41.54
N PHE A 37 18.90 -19.26 -41.57
CA PHE A 37 19.26 -18.37 -40.46
C PHE A 37 18.05 -17.71 -39.76
N ARG A 38 17.05 -17.28 -40.52
CA ARG A 38 15.81 -16.70 -40.01
C ARG A 38 15.07 -17.63 -39.06
N PHE A 39 14.81 -18.86 -39.47
CA PHE A 39 14.13 -19.86 -38.66
C PHE A 39 14.90 -20.14 -37.35
N THR A 40 16.22 -20.28 -37.44
CA THR A 40 17.07 -20.48 -36.28
C THR A 40 16.92 -19.33 -35.26
N MET A 41 16.92 -18.06 -35.72
CA MET A 41 16.74 -16.91 -34.86
C MET A 41 15.33 -16.86 -34.24
N GLU A 42 14.29 -17.16 -35.00
CA GLU A 42 12.91 -17.27 -34.51
C GLU A 42 12.80 -18.37 -33.45
N ALA A 43 13.32 -19.55 -33.67
CA ALA A 43 13.29 -20.67 -32.73
C ALA A 43 14.03 -20.37 -31.44
N ILE A 44 15.21 -19.73 -31.51
CA ILE A 44 15.96 -19.27 -30.32
C ILE A 44 15.14 -18.21 -29.59
N GLY A 45 14.56 -17.25 -30.31
CA GLY A 45 13.71 -16.21 -29.71
C GLY A 45 12.51 -16.81 -28.96
N TYR A 46 11.79 -17.75 -29.56
CA TYR A 46 10.70 -18.47 -28.91
C TYR A 46 11.17 -19.26 -27.68
N LEU A 47 12.28 -19.99 -27.79
CA LEU A 47 12.86 -20.73 -26.66
C LEU A 47 13.16 -19.79 -25.48
N VAL A 48 13.83 -18.65 -25.74
CA VAL A 48 14.16 -17.69 -24.71
C VAL A 48 12.92 -17.08 -24.07
N VAL A 49 11.99 -16.58 -24.89
CA VAL A 49 10.76 -15.93 -24.40
C VAL A 49 9.89 -16.91 -23.60
N VAL A 50 9.62 -18.10 -24.16
CA VAL A 50 8.80 -19.10 -23.47
C VAL A 50 9.46 -19.56 -22.17
N THR A 51 10.80 -19.70 -22.16
CA THR A 51 11.53 -20.06 -20.93
C THR A 51 11.40 -18.99 -19.85
N PHE A 52 11.57 -17.72 -20.16
CA PHE A 52 11.42 -16.66 -19.18
C PHE A 52 9.97 -16.50 -18.68
N LEU A 53 8.99 -16.62 -19.57
CA LEU A 53 7.58 -16.58 -19.19
C LEU A 53 7.20 -17.78 -18.30
N THR A 54 7.68 -18.98 -18.64
CA THR A 54 7.48 -20.19 -17.82
C THR A 54 8.21 -20.10 -16.48
N PHE A 55 9.41 -19.52 -16.48
CA PHE A 55 10.13 -19.23 -15.23
C PHE A 55 9.32 -18.31 -14.33
N SER A 56 8.77 -17.21 -14.85
CA SER A 56 7.90 -16.31 -14.06
C SER A 56 6.65 -17.01 -13.56
N ALA A 57 5.99 -17.82 -14.39
CA ALA A 57 4.83 -18.63 -13.99
C ALA A 57 5.20 -19.60 -12.86
N THR A 58 6.36 -20.26 -12.96
CA THR A 58 6.88 -21.18 -11.93
C THR A 58 7.19 -20.43 -10.63
N MET A 59 7.78 -19.23 -10.71
CA MET A 59 8.07 -18.41 -9.53
C MET A 59 6.78 -17.94 -8.83
N TYR A 60 5.75 -17.57 -9.60
CA TYR A 60 4.43 -17.30 -9.01
C TYR A 60 3.85 -18.52 -8.29
N LEU A 61 3.87 -19.69 -8.92
CA LEU A 61 3.37 -20.94 -8.34
C LEU A 61 4.16 -21.34 -7.08
N LEU A 62 5.48 -21.14 -7.11
CA LEU A 62 6.36 -21.37 -5.95
C LEU A 62 6.01 -20.42 -4.80
N ALA A 63 5.91 -19.12 -5.07
CA ALA A 63 5.50 -18.13 -4.06
C ALA A 63 4.10 -18.46 -3.52
N ARG A 64 3.14 -18.77 -4.40
CA ARG A 64 1.80 -19.21 -3.99
C ARG A 64 1.83 -20.41 -3.06
N GLN A 65 2.71 -21.37 -3.32
CA GLN A 65 2.88 -22.53 -2.44
C GLN A 65 3.33 -22.12 -1.04
N GLY A 66 4.29 -21.20 -0.95
CA GLY A 66 4.74 -20.62 0.33
C GLY A 66 3.62 -19.86 1.05
N ALA A 67 2.83 -19.07 0.30
CA ALA A 67 1.68 -18.35 0.84
C ALA A 67 0.63 -19.31 1.44
N LEU A 68 0.34 -20.42 0.76
CA LEU A 68 -0.59 -21.43 1.26
C LEU A 68 -0.13 -22.09 2.57
N TYR A 69 1.19 -22.27 2.74
CA TYR A 69 1.73 -22.74 4.03
C TYR A 69 1.53 -21.69 5.11
N ARG A 70 1.87 -20.44 4.85
CA ARG A 70 1.70 -19.35 5.83
C ARG A 70 0.25 -19.18 6.25
N PHE A 71 -0.70 -19.15 5.30
CA PHE A 71 -2.13 -19.03 5.60
C PHE A 71 -2.70 -20.22 6.37
N ARG A 72 -2.15 -21.42 6.17
CA ARG A 72 -2.52 -22.60 6.94
C ARG A 72 -2.07 -22.51 8.39
N ASP A 73 -0.83 -22.05 8.59
CA ASP A 73 -0.15 -22.07 9.88
C ASP A 73 -0.41 -20.80 10.70
N HIS A 74 -0.88 -19.71 10.05
CA HIS A 74 -1.22 -18.48 10.72
C HIS A 74 -2.41 -18.65 11.68
N ARG A 75 -2.20 -18.23 12.91
CA ARG A 75 -3.26 -18.09 13.93
C ARG A 75 -3.30 -16.65 14.37
N ARG A 76 -4.49 -16.07 14.31
CA ARG A 76 -4.70 -14.72 14.84
C ARG A 76 -4.53 -14.75 16.35
N VAL A 77 -3.61 -13.94 16.85
CA VAL A 77 -3.35 -13.81 18.29
C VAL A 77 -4.61 -13.28 18.99
N PRO A 78 -5.05 -13.91 20.10
CA PRO A 78 -6.18 -13.44 20.89
C PRO A 78 -5.96 -12.02 21.40
N ARG A 79 -7.02 -11.24 21.47
CA ARG A 79 -6.90 -9.85 21.91
C ARG A 79 -6.37 -9.72 23.34
N ALA A 80 -6.81 -10.56 24.26
CA ALA A 80 -6.34 -10.53 25.64
C ALA A 80 -4.84 -10.80 25.78
N GLU A 81 -4.23 -11.58 24.88
CA GLU A 81 -2.79 -11.82 24.86
C GLU A 81 -2.03 -10.57 24.42
N ILE A 82 -2.55 -9.86 23.40
CA ILE A 82 -1.99 -8.57 22.94
C ILE A 82 -2.12 -7.52 24.06
N ASP A 83 -3.28 -7.40 24.69
CA ASP A 83 -3.53 -6.43 25.76
C ASP A 83 -2.58 -6.64 26.93
N ARG A 84 -2.36 -7.90 27.33
CA ARG A 84 -1.42 -8.30 28.38
C ARG A 84 0.03 -7.94 28.01
N HIS A 85 0.44 -8.27 26.79
CA HIS A 85 1.78 -7.96 26.30
C HIS A 85 2.08 -6.46 26.41
N PHE A 86 1.19 -5.61 25.91
CA PHE A 86 1.36 -4.16 25.94
C PHE A 86 1.10 -3.51 27.30
N ARG A 87 0.63 -4.24 28.29
CA ARG A 87 0.63 -3.76 29.68
C ARG A 87 2.06 -3.67 30.22
N GLU A 88 2.93 -4.58 29.80
CA GLU A 88 4.31 -4.72 30.29
C GLU A 88 5.35 -4.06 29.36
N HIS A 89 5.02 -3.87 28.08
CA HIS A 89 5.90 -3.34 27.03
C HIS A 89 5.40 -2.00 26.52
N SER A 90 6.30 -1.03 26.46
CA SER A 90 5.93 0.36 26.18
C SER A 90 6.82 1.05 25.12
N GLY A 91 7.30 0.29 24.12
CA GLY A 91 8.05 0.89 23.02
C GLY A 91 7.16 1.86 22.21
N GLY A 92 7.54 3.13 22.09
CA GLY A 92 6.78 4.13 21.34
C GLY A 92 6.75 3.84 19.84
N ILE A 93 5.66 4.26 19.15
CA ILE A 93 5.55 4.25 17.70
C ILE A 93 5.26 5.65 17.16
N THR A 94 6.00 6.05 16.14
CA THR A 94 5.75 7.30 15.42
C THR A 94 5.28 6.99 13.99
N VAL A 95 4.05 7.40 13.68
CA VAL A 95 3.46 7.32 12.35
C VAL A 95 3.87 8.53 11.53
N LEU A 96 4.57 8.32 10.43
CA LEU A 96 5.04 9.34 9.52
C LEU A 96 4.17 9.34 8.26
N VAL A 97 3.45 10.43 8.03
CA VAL A 97 2.52 10.59 6.90
C VAL A 97 3.09 11.65 5.93
N PRO A 98 3.90 11.26 4.94
CA PRO A 98 4.42 12.19 3.95
C PRO A 98 3.31 12.66 3.00
N SER A 99 3.10 13.98 2.92
CA SER A 99 2.11 14.63 2.08
C SER A 99 2.77 15.68 1.17
N TYR A 100 2.33 15.75 -0.07
CA TYR A 100 2.70 16.78 -1.05
C TYR A 100 1.53 17.08 -1.96
N ALA A 101 0.96 18.28 -1.87
CA ALA A 101 -0.16 18.74 -2.67
C ALA A 101 -1.36 17.76 -2.67
N GLU A 102 -1.61 17.08 -1.54
CA GLU A 102 -2.78 16.21 -1.36
C GLU A 102 -4.02 17.04 -0.99
N GLU A 103 -5.20 16.52 -1.31
CA GLU A 103 -6.46 17.10 -0.86
C GLU A 103 -6.60 16.92 0.67
N PRO A 104 -6.94 17.99 1.44
CA PRO A 104 -7.02 17.90 2.90
C PRO A 104 -7.96 16.79 3.40
N GLY A 105 -9.09 16.54 2.70
CA GLY A 105 -10.02 15.46 3.06
C GLY A 105 -9.41 14.07 3.00
N VAL A 106 -8.55 13.81 2.00
CA VAL A 106 -7.84 12.52 1.87
C VAL A 106 -6.85 12.34 3.03
N VAL A 107 -6.04 13.38 3.29
CA VAL A 107 -5.06 13.37 4.40
C VAL A 107 -5.76 13.21 5.74
N ARG A 108 -6.91 13.88 5.93
CA ARG A 108 -7.72 13.82 7.15
C ARG A 108 -8.14 12.38 7.48
N GLY A 109 -8.69 11.64 6.53
CA GLY A 109 -9.06 10.23 6.74
C GLY A 109 -7.87 9.36 7.14
N THR A 110 -6.72 9.56 6.50
CA THR A 110 -5.45 8.87 6.85
C THR A 110 -5.02 9.17 8.28
N LEU A 111 -4.97 10.44 8.67
CA LEU A 111 -4.58 10.85 10.02
C LEU A 111 -5.53 10.31 11.09
N TRP A 112 -6.85 10.35 10.85
CA TRP A 112 -7.84 9.76 11.75
C TRP A 112 -7.67 8.25 11.91
N SER A 113 -7.45 7.52 10.82
CA SER A 113 -7.21 6.09 10.88
C SER A 113 -5.94 5.72 11.65
N ALA A 114 -4.93 6.61 11.63
CA ALA A 114 -3.71 6.48 12.39
C ALA A 114 -3.89 6.90 13.86
N ALA A 115 -4.65 7.96 14.13
CA ALA A 115 -4.90 8.46 15.48
C ALA A 115 -5.72 7.51 16.36
N LEU A 116 -6.67 6.76 15.73
CA LEU A 116 -7.52 5.78 16.41
C LEU A 116 -6.86 4.39 16.56
N GLN A 117 -5.54 4.27 16.42
CA GLN A 117 -4.83 3.03 16.71
C GLN A 117 -4.75 2.80 18.23
N GLU A 118 -4.97 1.57 18.64
CA GLU A 118 -5.01 1.18 20.06
C GLU A 118 -3.59 1.01 20.65
N TYR A 119 -2.73 2.05 20.59
CA TYR A 119 -1.32 1.96 20.97
C TYR A 119 -0.94 2.98 22.07
N ALA A 120 -0.10 2.57 23.02
CA ALA A 120 0.15 3.33 24.25
C ALA A 120 0.87 4.67 24.04
N ASP A 121 2.02 4.69 23.37
CA ASP A 121 2.79 5.91 23.04
C ASP A 121 2.75 6.12 21.53
N LEU A 122 1.62 6.63 21.06
CA LEU A 122 1.32 6.87 19.66
C LEU A 122 1.57 8.34 19.32
N ARG A 123 2.42 8.56 18.31
CA ARG A 123 2.61 9.88 17.69
C ARG A 123 2.26 9.79 16.22
N VAL A 124 1.53 10.77 15.72
CA VAL A 124 1.17 10.89 14.32
C VAL A 124 1.74 12.21 13.79
N VAL A 125 2.63 12.13 12.82
CA VAL A 125 3.32 13.31 12.28
C VAL A 125 3.03 13.44 10.79
N LEU A 126 2.36 14.52 10.44
CA LEU A 126 2.13 14.91 9.05
C LEU A 126 3.36 15.64 8.51
N LEU A 127 4.05 15.00 7.56
CA LEU A 127 5.25 15.53 6.92
C LEU A 127 4.87 16.25 5.62
N VAL A 128 4.67 17.57 5.70
CA VAL A 128 4.23 18.40 4.58
C VAL A 128 5.42 18.85 3.73
N ASP A 129 5.45 18.42 2.47
CA ASP A 129 6.53 18.75 1.51
C ASP A 129 6.14 19.84 0.49
N ASP A 130 5.05 20.53 0.75
CA ASP A 130 4.61 21.68 -0.05
C ASP A 130 5.58 22.86 0.11
N PRO A 131 5.66 23.80 -0.87
CA PRO A 131 6.38 25.04 -0.70
C PRO A 131 5.84 25.81 0.50
N VAL A 132 6.73 26.37 1.34
CA VAL A 132 6.35 27.13 2.54
C VAL A 132 5.50 28.37 2.18
N ALA A 133 5.77 28.98 1.02
CA ALA A 133 5.01 30.11 0.49
C ALA A 133 4.48 29.76 -0.91
N PRO A 134 3.29 29.16 -1.02
CA PRO A 134 2.66 28.87 -2.30
C PRO A 134 2.34 30.16 -3.08
N LYS A 135 2.40 30.08 -4.41
CA LYS A 135 2.17 31.25 -5.30
C LYS A 135 0.69 31.54 -5.53
N SER A 136 -0.17 30.51 -5.50
CA SER A 136 -1.61 30.69 -5.67
C SER A 136 -2.31 30.75 -4.30
N GLU A 137 -3.42 31.48 -4.24
CA GLU A 137 -4.26 31.56 -3.04
C GLU A 137 -4.90 30.21 -2.71
N GLU A 138 -5.30 29.46 -3.73
CA GLU A 138 -5.87 28.12 -3.59
C GLU A 138 -4.86 27.15 -2.94
N ASP A 139 -3.60 27.15 -3.42
CA ASP A 139 -2.55 26.31 -2.82
C ASP A 139 -2.21 26.73 -1.38
N ARG A 140 -2.31 28.04 -1.08
CA ARG A 140 -2.11 28.55 0.28
C ARG A 140 -3.21 28.08 1.21
N ALA A 141 -4.47 28.24 0.82
CA ALA A 141 -5.62 27.80 1.61
C ALA A 141 -5.59 26.28 1.84
N ARG A 142 -5.23 25.51 0.79
CA ARG A 142 -5.06 24.04 0.90
C ARG A 142 -3.94 23.68 1.89
N LEU A 143 -2.79 24.35 1.83
CA LEU A 143 -1.67 24.12 2.75
C LEU A 143 -2.07 24.44 4.19
N GLU A 144 -2.72 25.58 4.43
CA GLU A 144 -3.19 25.99 5.76
C GLU A 144 -4.19 24.98 6.34
N ALA A 145 -5.18 24.56 5.56
CA ALA A 145 -6.14 23.51 5.93
C ALA A 145 -5.44 22.20 6.24
N THR A 146 -4.44 21.79 5.44
CA THR A 146 -3.68 20.56 5.67
C THR A 146 -2.85 20.63 6.98
N LEU A 147 -2.22 21.77 7.26
CA LEU A 147 -1.42 21.96 8.47
C LEU A 147 -2.26 22.02 9.75
N ALA A 148 -3.52 22.40 9.68
CA ALA A 148 -4.44 22.45 10.82
C ALA A 148 -4.92 21.06 11.28
N LEU A 149 -4.98 20.06 10.37
CA LEU A 149 -5.58 18.74 10.62
C LEU A 149 -5.07 18.03 11.89
N PRO A 150 -3.76 17.97 12.18
CA PRO A 150 -3.30 17.31 13.41
C PRO A 150 -3.84 17.95 14.68
N GLY A 151 -3.90 19.28 14.74
CA GLY A 151 -4.46 20.01 15.88
C GLY A 151 -5.96 19.77 16.04
N GLU A 152 -6.72 19.77 14.93
CA GLU A 152 -8.16 19.49 14.95
C GLU A 152 -8.44 18.08 15.49
N ILE A 153 -7.61 17.08 15.15
CA ILE A 153 -7.74 15.71 15.62
C ILE A 153 -7.43 15.62 17.13
N GLU A 154 -6.36 16.25 17.61
CA GLU A 154 -6.05 16.29 19.04
C GLU A 154 -7.16 16.96 19.85
N ASP A 155 -7.69 18.08 19.34
CA ASP A 155 -8.76 18.82 20.00
C ASP A 155 -10.04 17.99 20.09
N ALA A 156 -10.41 17.27 19.04
CA ALA A 156 -11.57 16.40 19.03
C ALA A 156 -11.43 15.21 20.00
N LEU A 157 -10.23 14.67 20.14
CA LEU A 157 -9.96 13.53 21.03
C LEU A 157 -9.76 13.94 22.50
N ARG A 158 -9.52 15.21 22.78
CA ARG A 158 -9.20 15.70 24.15
C ARG A 158 -10.25 15.34 25.20
N GLY A 159 -11.53 15.47 24.85
CA GLY A 159 -12.65 15.15 25.77
C GLY A 159 -12.69 13.66 26.12
N PRO A 160 -12.82 12.77 25.13
CA PRO A 160 -12.78 11.31 25.37
C PRO A 160 -11.49 10.86 26.06
N ALA A 161 -10.31 11.37 25.67
CA ALA A 161 -9.03 11.03 26.29
C ALA A 161 -9.03 11.36 27.79
N ALA A 162 -9.45 12.57 28.17
CA ALA A 162 -9.53 12.98 29.58
C ALA A 162 -10.46 12.06 30.39
N ARG A 163 -11.63 11.73 29.84
CA ARG A 163 -12.61 10.82 30.47
C ARG A 163 -12.00 9.44 30.74
N PHE A 164 -11.42 8.82 29.75
CA PHE A 164 -10.91 7.43 29.88
C PHE A 164 -9.62 7.35 30.68
N THR A 165 -8.76 8.39 30.63
CA THR A 165 -7.58 8.50 31.52
C THR A 165 -8.02 8.61 32.98
N GLU A 166 -9.02 9.44 33.30
CA GLU A 166 -9.54 9.56 34.68
C GLU A 166 -10.23 8.28 35.14
N ALA A 167 -11.04 7.63 34.27
CA ALA A 167 -11.69 6.35 34.60
C ALA A 167 -10.67 5.26 34.94
N ARG A 168 -9.59 5.13 34.16
CA ARG A 168 -8.48 4.22 34.46
C ARG A 168 -7.82 4.56 35.78
N ALA A 169 -7.44 5.83 35.98
CA ALA A 169 -6.77 6.28 37.20
C ALA A 169 -7.64 6.08 38.44
N ALA A 170 -8.95 6.28 38.34
CA ALA A 170 -9.91 6.02 39.42
C ALA A 170 -9.95 4.50 39.75
N PHE A 171 -10.06 3.64 38.75
CA PHE A 171 -10.03 2.19 38.95
C PHE A 171 -8.73 1.74 39.63
N GLU A 172 -7.55 2.20 39.15
CA GLU A 172 -6.27 1.86 39.77
C GLU A 172 -6.15 2.32 41.22
N ARG A 173 -6.69 3.52 41.57
CA ARG A 173 -6.71 3.99 42.95
C ARG A 173 -7.60 3.12 43.84
N GLU A 174 -8.77 2.75 43.36
CA GLU A 174 -9.72 1.89 44.08
C GLU A 174 -9.15 0.49 44.34
N ILE A 175 -8.55 -0.15 43.33
CA ILE A 175 -7.91 -1.46 43.49
C ILE A 175 -6.75 -1.39 44.46
N ARG A 176 -5.82 -0.44 44.32
CA ARG A 176 -4.70 -0.25 45.27
C ARG A 176 -5.17 -0.03 46.70
N SER A 177 -6.25 0.73 46.90
CA SER A 177 -6.79 0.96 48.24
C SER A 177 -7.47 -0.27 48.84
N ALA A 178 -7.97 -1.19 48.00
CA ALA A 178 -8.55 -2.47 48.44
C ALA A 178 -7.48 -3.53 48.78
N GLU A 179 -6.30 -3.43 48.17
CA GLU A 179 -5.15 -4.33 48.38
C GLU A 179 -4.24 -3.90 49.56
N ASP A 180 -4.44 -2.69 50.14
CA ASP A 180 -3.62 -2.18 51.28
C ASP A 180 -3.87 -2.96 52.56
N PRO A 181 -2.89 -3.75 53.06
CA PRO A 181 -3.04 -4.60 54.25
C PRO A 181 -3.31 -3.81 55.53
N ALA A 182 -3.03 -2.50 55.57
CA ALA A 182 -3.28 -1.68 56.74
C ALA A 182 -4.75 -1.43 57.07
N ARG A 183 -5.68 -1.74 56.14
CA ARG A 183 -7.16 -1.71 56.31
C ARG A 183 -7.81 -3.07 56.59
N GLY A 184 -7.04 -4.17 56.52
CA GLY A 184 -7.49 -5.52 56.82
C GLY A 184 -7.53 -5.79 58.33
N SER A 185 -8.62 -5.43 59.01
CA SER A 185 -8.97 -5.97 60.31
C SER A 185 -9.09 -7.48 60.25
N GLU A 186 -8.57 -8.14 61.27
CA GLU A 186 -8.63 -9.56 61.66
C GLU A 186 -9.83 -10.40 61.14
N ALA A 187 -10.01 -10.63 59.86
CA ALA A 187 -11.09 -11.49 59.36
C ALA A 187 -10.59 -12.43 58.29
N ASN A 188 -10.43 -13.66 58.71
CA ASN A 188 -10.41 -14.90 57.89
C ASN A 188 -9.55 -14.95 56.63
N PRO A 189 -8.36 -15.58 56.59
CA PRO A 189 -7.49 -15.69 55.41
C PRO A 189 -8.04 -16.58 54.29
N ALA A 190 -9.24 -17.14 54.42
CA ALA A 190 -9.86 -18.03 53.43
C ALA A 190 -10.80 -17.31 52.44
N ALA A 191 -11.05 -16.03 52.58
CA ALA A 191 -11.91 -15.24 51.71
C ALA A 191 -11.12 -14.06 51.09
N SER A 192 -10.15 -14.34 50.21
CA SER A 192 -9.64 -13.33 49.30
C SER A 192 -10.70 -13.04 48.24
N ALA A 193 -11.71 -12.25 48.60
CA ALA A 193 -12.66 -11.71 47.61
C ALA A 193 -11.90 -10.92 46.59
N SER A 194 -12.13 -11.16 45.31
CA SER A 194 -11.58 -10.34 44.24
C SER A 194 -11.79 -8.86 44.54
N PRO A 195 -10.80 -7.97 44.45
CA PRO A 195 -10.96 -6.54 44.68
C PRO A 195 -11.92 -5.91 43.68
N VAL A 196 -12.26 -6.62 42.58
CA VAL A 196 -13.17 -6.18 41.54
C VAL A 196 -14.64 -6.39 42.00
N THR A 197 -15.46 -5.37 41.82
CA THR A 197 -16.86 -5.36 42.18
C THR A 197 -17.78 -5.25 40.94
N PRO A 198 -19.06 -5.63 41.01
CA PRO A 198 -20.01 -5.41 39.92
C PRO A 198 -20.13 -3.92 39.52
N ALA A 199 -19.91 -2.98 40.47
CA ALA A 199 -19.92 -1.56 40.19
C ALA A 199 -18.74 -1.13 39.29
N HIS A 200 -17.58 -1.77 39.44
CA HIS A 200 -16.45 -1.53 38.54
C HIS A 200 -16.81 -1.96 37.11
N LEU A 201 -17.42 -3.12 36.91
CA LEU A 201 -17.85 -3.58 35.60
C LEU A 201 -18.94 -2.67 35.02
N ALA A 202 -19.89 -2.20 35.80
CA ALA A 202 -20.94 -1.30 35.32
C ALA A 202 -20.36 0.02 34.81
N ARG A 203 -19.46 0.64 35.60
CA ARG A 203 -18.78 1.88 35.16
C ARG A 203 -17.94 1.68 33.87
N LEU A 204 -17.21 0.58 33.79
CA LEU A 204 -16.45 0.25 32.57
C LEU A 204 -17.38 0.01 31.38
N ALA A 205 -18.51 -0.66 31.57
CA ALA A 205 -19.54 -0.86 30.54
C ALA A 205 -20.09 0.48 30.02
N ASP A 206 -20.36 1.44 30.93
CA ASP A 206 -20.82 2.79 30.58
C ASP A 206 -19.73 3.57 29.79
N ASP A 207 -18.47 3.36 30.09
CA ASP A 207 -17.35 3.95 29.34
C ASP A 207 -17.22 3.34 27.95
N TYR A 208 -17.38 2.02 27.78
CA TYR A 208 -17.42 1.37 26.48
C TYR A 208 -18.61 1.84 25.63
N GLU A 209 -19.76 2.05 26.26
CA GLU A 209 -20.95 2.59 25.60
C GLU A 209 -20.71 4.03 25.12
N ALA A 210 -20.16 4.88 25.98
CA ALA A 210 -19.85 6.25 25.62
C ALA A 210 -18.81 6.36 24.50
N ALA A 211 -17.79 5.51 24.51
CA ALA A 211 -16.79 5.45 23.46
C ALA A 211 -17.41 5.01 22.11
N ALA A 212 -18.31 3.99 22.13
CA ALA A 212 -19.01 3.56 20.95
C ALA A 212 -19.93 4.65 20.39
N ILE A 213 -20.72 5.31 21.22
CA ILE A 213 -21.61 6.42 20.82
C ILE A 213 -20.80 7.56 20.20
N TRP A 214 -19.65 7.92 20.79
CA TRP A 214 -18.79 8.98 20.25
C TRP A 214 -18.35 8.66 18.81
N LEU A 215 -17.91 7.41 18.55
CA LEU A 215 -17.50 6.97 17.20
C LEU A 215 -18.68 6.91 16.23
N GLU A 216 -19.86 6.46 16.69
CA GLU A 216 -21.10 6.42 15.92
C GLU A 216 -21.54 7.83 15.52
N THR A 217 -21.51 8.79 16.45
CA THR A 217 -21.80 10.20 16.17
C THR A 217 -20.81 10.80 15.17
N MET A 218 -19.52 10.54 15.35
CA MET A 218 -18.51 10.97 14.39
C MET A 218 -18.79 10.38 13.00
N ALA A 219 -19.19 9.11 12.91
CA ALA A 219 -19.51 8.46 11.65
C ALA A 219 -20.78 9.04 10.97
N GLU A 220 -21.74 9.52 11.74
CA GLU A 220 -22.94 10.20 11.23
C GLU A 220 -22.63 11.60 10.68
N ASP A 221 -21.71 12.31 11.33
CA ASP A 221 -21.29 13.68 10.95
C ASP A 221 -20.28 13.69 9.79
N GLU A 222 -19.69 12.55 9.44
CA GLU A 222 -18.63 12.45 8.44
C GLU A 222 -19.19 12.61 7.01
N PRO A 223 -18.65 13.55 6.19
CA PRO A 223 -19.09 13.72 4.82
C PRO A 223 -18.75 12.49 3.96
N MET A 224 -19.75 11.97 3.27
CA MET A 224 -19.62 10.84 2.34
C MET A 224 -19.65 11.33 0.89
N VAL A 225 -18.48 11.53 0.28
CA VAL A 225 -18.33 12.00 -1.09
C VAL A 225 -18.04 10.84 -2.04
N ASP A 226 -17.20 9.89 -1.61
CA ASP A 226 -16.78 8.77 -2.45
C ASP A 226 -16.70 7.44 -1.67
N HIS A 227 -16.23 6.38 -2.35
CA HIS A 227 -16.09 5.04 -1.79
C HIS A 227 -14.97 4.92 -0.75
N VAL A 228 -14.05 5.87 -0.67
CA VAL A 228 -12.98 5.91 0.35
C VAL A 228 -13.57 6.43 1.65
N ASP A 229 -14.42 7.46 1.57
CA ASP A 229 -15.16 7.96 2.72
C ASP A 229 -16.12 6.88 3.26
N GLU A 230 -16.86 6.19 2.36
CA GLU A 230 -17.70 5.03 2.74
C GLU A 230 -16.85 3.98 3.49
N PHE A 231 -15.64 3.69 3.01
CA PHE A 231 -14.75 2.73 3.67
C PHE A 231 -14.25 3.26 5.03
N PHE A 232 -13.91 4.54 5.14
CA PHE A 232 -13.50 5.16 6.40
C PHE A 232 -14.62 5.08 7.45
N ILE A 233 -15.82 5.48 7.08
CA ILE A 233 -17.00 5.39 7.95
C ILE A 233 -17.25 3.94 8.37
N ASP A 234 -17.38 3.02 7.40
CA ASP A 234 -17.81 1.64 7.68
C ASP A 234 -16.75 0.79 8.39
N GLN A 235 -15.47 0.91 7.99
CA GLN A 235 -14.42 -0.02 8.43
C GLN A 235 -13.55 0.55 9.55
N VAL A 236 -13.31 1.87 9.55
CA VAL A 236 -12.51 2.50 10.59
C VAL A 236 -13.40 2.88 11.76
N LEU A 237 -14.37 3.78 11.56
CA LEU A 237 -15.20 4.29 12.65
C LEU A 237 -16.19 3.25 13.16
N MET A 238 -17.11 2.79 12.31
CA MET A 238 -18.15 1.82 12.70
C MET A 238 -17.58 0.43 13.01
N GLY A 239 -16.46 0.08 12.35
CA GLY A 239 -15.73 -1.15 12.66
C GLY A 239 -15.17 -1.15 14.08
N LEU A 240 -14.61 -0.03 14.55
CA LEU A 240 -14.14 0.15 15.92
C LEU A 240 -15.33 0.24 16.91
N ALA A 241 -16.34 1.05 16.60
CA ALA A 241 -17.55 1.16 17.42
C ALA A 241 -18.22 -0.21 17.67
N SER A 242 -18.32 -1.03 16.62
CA SER A 242 -18.90 -2.38 16.72
C SER A 242 -18.09 -3.30 17.65
N GLU A 243 -16.76 -3.22 17.67
CA GLU A 243 -15.95 -3.98 18.64
C GLU A 243 -16.13 -3.48 20.08
N LEU A 244 -16.24 -2.16 20.27
CA LEU A 244 -16.53 -1.63 21.60
C LEU A 244 -17.91 -2.05 22.09
N ARG A 245 -18.91 -2.09 21.21
CA ARG A 245 -20.25 -2.65 21.51
C ARG A 245 -20.21 -4.13 21.87
N LEU A 246 -19.37 -4.95 21.22
CA LEU A 246 -19.16 -6.35 21.60
C LEU A 246 -18.54 -6.47 23.00
N SER A 247 -17.55 -5.62 23.32
CA SER A 247 -16.95 -5.57 24.65
C SER A 247 -17.98 -5.15 25.72
N LEU A 248 -18.78 -4.13 25.43
CA LEU A 248 -19.91 -3.71 26.26
C LEU A 248 -20.90 -4.86 26.53
N LEU A 249 -21.29 -5.59 25.47
CA LEU A 249 -22.21 -6.72 25.60
C LEU A 249 -21.60 -7.81 26.51
N ALA A 250 -20.32 -8.10 26.37
CA ALA A 250 -19.59 -9.05 27.21
C ALA A 250 -19.52 -8.60 28.68
N LEU A 251 -19.25 -7.31 28.93
CA LEU A 251 -19.24 -6.75 30.29
C LEU A 251 -20.63 -6.83 30.96
N ARG A 252 -21.69 -6.46 30.23
CA ARG A 252 -23.08 -6.59 30.75
C ARG A 252 -23.46 -8.05 31.04
N ALA A 253 -23.10 -8.97 30.12
CA ALA A 253 -23.35 -10.40 30.36
C ALA A 253 -22.54 -10.94 31.56
N ALA A 254 -21.36 -10.45 31.82
CA ALA A 254 -20.58 -10.82 33.00
C ALA A 254 -21.24 -10.33 34.30
N ILE A 255 -21.83 -9.14 34.31
CA ILE A 255 -22.61 -8.61 35.42
C ILE A 255 -23.84 -9.51 35.69
N ASP A 256 -24.61 -9.82 34.66
CA ASP A 256 -25.82 -10.64 34.75
C ASP A 256 -25.53 -12.05 35.28
N GLN A 257 -24.36 -12.61 34.90
CA GLN A 257 -23.93 -13.94 35.35
C GLN A 257 -23.13 -13.92 36.65
N SER A 258 -22.94 -12.75 37.27
CA SER A 258 -22.12 -12.58 38.47
C SER A 258 -20.68 -13.11 38.30
N ALA A 259 -20.15 -13.08 37.07
CA ALA A 259 -18.83 -13.53 36.70
C ALA A 259 -17.89 -12.32 36.65
N LEU A 260 -17.10 -12.10 37.71
CA LEU A 260 -16.18 -10.97 37.77
C LEU A 260 -14.83 -11.32 37.17
N PRO A 261 -14.34 -10.56 36.17
CA PRO A 261 -12.97 -10.67 35.69
C PRO A 261 -11.98 -10.29 36.80
N ASP A 262 -10.74 -10.75 36.67
CA ASP A 262 -9.66 -10.28 37.56
C ASP A 262 -9.30 -8.81 37.34
N ALA A 263 -8.62 -8.21 38.32
CA ALA A 263 -8.23 -6.80 38.32
C ALA A 263 -7.32 -6.47 37.12
N ASP A 264 -6.45 -7.38 36.76
CA ASP A 264 -5.55 -7.24 35.63
C ASP A 264 -6.31 -7.12 34.31
N ARG A 265 -7.30 -7.99 34.09
CA ARG A 265 -8.14 -7.92 32.88
C ARG A 265 -8.96 -6.65 32.82
N MET A 266 -9.48 -6.20 33.96
CA MET A 266 -10.19 -4.92 34.06
C MET A 266 -9.28 -3.75 33.70
N LEU A 267 -8.05 -3.74 34.20
CA LEU A 267 -7.05 -2.71 33.87
C LEU A 267 -6.70 -2.72 32.35
N GLU A 268 -6.50 -3.90 31.77
CA GLU A 268 -6.25 -4.03 30.33
C GLU A 268 -7.39 -3.41 29.50
N LEU A 269 -8.64 -3.60 29.91
CA LEU A 269 -9.80 -3.02 29.23
C LEU A 269 -9.88 -1.50 29.40
N HIS A 270 -9.55 -0.94 30.56
CA HIS A 270 -9.43 0.51 30.75
C HIS A 270 -8.31 1.10 29.91
N LEU A 271 -7.11 0.45 29.90
CA LEU A 271 -5.96 0.86 29.08
C LEU A 271 -6.31 0.87 27.59
N ARG A 272 -7.10 -0.09 27.14
CA ARG A 272 -7.57 -0.15 25.75
C ARG A 272 -8.36 1.10 25.37
N LEU A 273 -9.37 1.48 26.17
CA LEU A 273 -10.13 2.69 25.92
C LEU A 273 -9.28 3.95 25.92
N GLU A 274 -8.43 4.12 26.93
CA GLU A 274 -7.51 5.27 26.98
C GLU A 274 -6.65 5.37 25.72
N ARG A 275 -6.04 4.24 25.26
CA ARG A 275 -5.14 4.19 24.11
C ARG A 275 -5.81 4.54 22.79
N ILE A 276 -7.10 4.18 22.61
CA ILE A 276 -7.88 4.51 21.41
C ILE A 276 -7.99 6.03 21.21
N PHE A 277 -8.13 6.79 22.29
CA PHE A 277 -8.42 8.22 22.25
C PHE A 277 -7.22 9.10 22.61
N THR A 278 -6.06 8.50 22.92
CA THR A 278 -4.85 9.23 23.27
C THR A 278 -3.84 9.20 22.14
N VAL A 279 -3.62 10.34 21.49
CA VAL A 279 -2.63 10.52 20.42
C VAL A 279 -1.89 11.84 20.61
N LYS A 280 -0.65 11.90 20.15
CA LYS A 280 0.09 13.15 19.94
C LYS A 280 0.21 13.38 18.45
N ALA A 281 -0.50 14.36 17.91
CA ALA A 281 -0.53 14.67 16.50
C ALA A 281 0.18 16.00 16.22
N SER A 282 0.99 16.07 15.18
CA SER A 282 1.73 17.28 14.82
C SER A 282 1.97 17.32 13.30
N SER A 283 2.33 18.50 12.81
CA SER A 283 2.80 18.70 11.44
C SER A 283 4.25 19.16 11.43
N PHE A 284 4.97 18.77 10.36
CA PHE A 284 6.35 19.19 10.15
C PHE A 284 6.60 19.55 8.69
N GLN A 285 7.28 20.68 8.45
CA GLN A 285 7.67 21.15 7.12
C GLN A 285 9.19 21.29 7.04
N ARG A 286 9.88 20.31 6.45
CA ARG A 286 11.35 20.34 6.31
C ARG A 286 11.85 21.55 5.50
N LYS A 287 11.07 22.01 4.53
CA LYS A 287 11.45 23.15 3.64
C LYS A 287 11.51 24.51 4.35
N ARG A 288 11.11 24.59 5.60
CA ARG A 288 11.34 25.79 6.46
C ARG A 288 12.81 25.91 6.86
N TYR A 289 13.57 24.82 6.79
CA TYR A 289 14.91 24.75 7.35
C TYR A 289 15.95 24.49 6.26
N ALA A 290 16.86 25.45 6.04
CA ALA A 290 17.91 25.37 5.03
C ALA A 290 18.96 24.29 5.35
N SER A 291 19.05 23.84 6.61
CA SER A 291 19.94 22.75 7.04
C SER A 291 19.45 21.36 6.69
N LEU A 292 18.20 21.22 6.19
CA LEU A 292 17.63 19.94 5.78
C LEU A 292 17.60 19.81 4.26
N SER A 293 17.55 18.58 3.75
CA SER A 293 17.43 18.34 2.31
C SER A 293 16.11 18.89 1.76
N HIS A 294 16.18 19.62 0.64
CA HIS A 294 15.03 20.10 -0.13
C HIS A 294 14.77 19.27 -1.38
N GLU A 295 15.45 18.15 -1.57
CA GLU A 295 15.24 17.27 -2.70
C GLU A 295 13.80 16.74 -2.73
N ALA A 296 13.14 16.89 -3.89
CA ALA A 296 11.71 16.61 -4.02
C ALA A 296 11.45 15.10 -4.17
N ASN A 297 11.49 14.37 -3.07
CA ASN A 297 11.10 12.97 -3.02
C ASN A 297 10.59 12.55 -1.62
N LYS A 298 9.83 11.46 -1.57
CA LYS A 298 9.22 10.92 -0.35
C LYS A 298 10.29 10.48 0.67
N ALA A 299 11.34 9.80 0.20
CA ALA A 299 12.38 9.27 1.07
C ALA A 299 13.10 10.39 1.83
N MET A 300 13.46 11.48 1.14
CA MET A 300 14.12 12.62 1.79
C MET A 300 13.21 13.41 2.72
N ASN A 301 11.89 13.39 2.50
CA ASN A 301 10.92 13.95 3.46
C ASN A 301 10.90 13.12 4.76
N LEU A 302 10.88 11.80 4.66
CA LEU A 302 10.99 10.89 5.80
C LEU A 302 12.35 11.03 6.51
N ASN A 303 13.45 10.99 5.76
CA ASN A 303 14.82 11.07 6.27
C ASN A 303 15.07 12.36 7.04
N ALA A 304 14.54 13.49 6.55
CA ALA A 304 14.67 14.78 7.23
C ALA A 304 14.06 14.77 8.64
N TYR A 305 12.90 14.15 8.82
CA TYR A 305 12.28 14.06 10.14
C TYR A 305 12.97 13.00 11.03
N ILE A 306 13.31 11.85 10.46
CA ILE A 306 13.99 10.77 11.20
C ILE A 306 15.35 11.24 11.74
N SER A 307 16.08 12.07 11.00
CA SER A 307 17.38 12.63 11.43
C SER A 307 17.29 13.57 12.63
N LEU A 308 16.10 14.12 12.90
CA LEU A 308 15.87 15.02 14.03
C LEU A 308 15.47 14.29 15.32
N MET A 309 15.09 13.02 15.25
CA MET A 309 14.56 12.26 16.38
C MET A 309 15.58 12.08 17.51
N GLY A 310 15.08 12.15 18.75
CA GLY A 310 15.86 11.96 19.98
C GLY A 310 16.62 13.23 20.43
N HIS A 311 16.43 14.36 19.75
CA HIS A 311 17.21 15.56 20.01
C HIS A 311 16.37 16.84 20.09
N GLY A 312 16.91 17.82 20.83
CA GLY A 312 16.46 19.19 20.81
C GLY A 312 17.20 20.01 19.75
N TRP A 313 16.49 20.92 19.11
CA TRP A 313 16.99 21.75 18.02
C TRP A 313 16.64 23.21 18.24
N ARG A 314 17.60 24.11 18.05
CA ARG A 314 17.41 25.56 18.04
C ARG A 314 17.33 26.04 16.59
N ALA A 315 16.35 26.89 16.33
CA ALA A 315 16.19 27.56 15.04
C ALA A 315 17.02 28.86 15.03
N GLU A 316 17.99 28.96 14.14
CA GLU A 316 18.85 30.14 14.00
C GLU A 316 18.64 30.72 12.60
N GLU A 317 18.30 32.02 12.54
CA GLU A 317 18.19 32.72 11.28
C GLU A 317 19.58 32.99 10.69
N SER A 318 19.74 32.67 9.40
CA SER A 318 20.97 32.92 8.63
C SER A 318 20.65 33.62 7.32
N ALA A 319 21.68 34.13 6.64
CA ALA A 319 21.54 34.71 5.30
C ALA A 319 20.95 33.70 4.25
N GLY A 320 21.08 32.41 4.49
CA GLY A 320 20.57 31.32 3.63
C GLY A 320 19.21 30.77 4.07
N GLY A 321 18.60 31.29 5.13
CA GLY A 321 17.35 30.80 5.73
C GLY A 321 17.54 30.27 7.16
N THR A 322 16.48 29.76 7.76
CA THR A 322 16.50 29.22 9.13
C THR A 322 17.27 27.89 9.18
N LEU A 323 18.22 27.78 10.10
CA LEU A 323 19.04 26.60 10.34
C LEU A 323 18.60 25.92 11.64
N LEU A 324 18.55 24.59 11.66
CA LEU A 324 18.41 23.81 12.89
C LEU A 324 19.79 23.43 13.41
N ARG A 325 20.09 23.84 14.65
CA ARG A 325 21.28 23.42 15.37
C ARG A 325 20.90 22.55 16.55
N ARG A 326 21.57 21.41 16.68
CA ARG A 326 21.37 20.50 17.80
C ARG A 326 21.77 21.18 19.10
N VAL A 327 20.93 21.04 20.13
CA VAL A 327 21.19 21.50 21.49
C VAL A 327 21.10 20.32 22.45
N GLU A 328 21.99 20.31 23.47
CA GLU A 328 22.02 19.24 24.47
C GLU A 328 20.94 19.42 25.53
N ASP A 329 20.67 20.68 25.92
CA ASP A 329 19.64 21.00 26.88
C ASP A 329 18.27 21.19 26.20
N PRO A 330 17.30 20.28 26.46
CA PRO A 330 15.95 20.40 25.89
C PRO A 330 15.23 21.71 26.23
N ALA A 331 15.59 22.37 27.33
CA ALA A 331 15.00 23.67 27.73
C ALA A 331 15.40 24.83 26.80
N LEU A 332 16.46 24.64 26.01
CA LEU A 332 16.95 25.62 25.04
C LEU A 332 16.49 25.29 23.60
N ALA A 333 15.69 24.22 23.40
CA ALA A 333 15.24 23.80 22.11
C ALA A 333 13.95 24.53 21.70
N ASP A 334 13.95 25.07 20.48
CA ASP A 334 12.74 25.58 19.82
C ASP A 334 11.91 24.43 19.22
N LEU A 335 12.57 23.32 18.89
CA LEU A 335 11.95 22.10 18.38
C LEU A 335 12.56 20.89 19.10
N TYR A 336 11.73 20.11 19.76
CA TYR A 336 12.12 18.80 20.30
C TYR A 336 11.41 17.70 19.55
N VAL A 337 12.17 16.79 18.93
CA VAL A 337 11.62 15.62 18.21
C VAL A 337 11.88 14.37 19.05
N PRO A 338 10.85 13.80 19.69
CA PRO A 338 11.01 12.65 20.55
C PRO A 338 11.55 11.43 19.80
N ASP A 339 12.32 10.60 20.47
CA ASP A 339 12.74 9.30 19.93
C ASP A 339 11.60 8.27 19.97
N THR A 340 11.76 7.18 19.24
CA THR A 340 10.78 6.12 19.15
C THR A 340 11.44 4.76 18.85
N THR A 341 10.82 3.67 19.30
CA THR A 341 11.29 2.32 19.02
C THR A 341 10.89 1.88 17.61
N TYR A 342 9.69 2.25 17.19
CA TYR A 342 9.10 1.88 15.92
C TYR A 342 8.66 3.08 15.10
N LEU A 343 8.84 2.99 13.81
CA LEU A 343 8.33 3.93 12.82
C LEU A 343 7.25 3.24 12.01
N LEU A 344 6.18 3.93 11.72
CA LEU A 344 5.20 3.50 10.72
C LEU A 344 5.20 4.51 9.58
N THR A 345 5.67 4.10 8.40
CA THR A 345 5.49 4.90 7.19
C THR A 345 4.10 4.64 6.63
N LEU A 346 3.31 5.70 6.43
CA LEU A 346 1.92 5.60 5.98
C LEU A 346 1.69 6.57 4.83
N ASP A 347 1.26 6.07 3.66
CA ASP A 347 0.93 6.93 2.53
C ASP A 347 -0.30 7.80 2.86
N ALA A 348 -0.27 9.07 2.45
CA ALA A 348 -1.29 10.07 2.77
C ALA A 348 -2.71 9.76 2.23
N ASP A 349 -2.86 8.69 1.47
CA ASP A 349 -4.12 8.17 0.91
C ASP A 349 -4.43 6.74 1.37
N SER A 350 -3.85 6.32 2.48
CA SER A 350 -4.03 4.99 3.07
C SER A 350 -4.84 5.05 4.35
N LEU A 351 -5.66 4.04 4.59
CA LEU A 351 -6.41 3.86 5.83
C LEU A 351 -5.95 2.61 6.55
N LEU A 352 -5.77 2.74 7.86
CA LEU A 352 -5.43 1.64 8.76
C LEU A 352 -6.70 1.12 9.45
N LEU A 353 -6.78 -0.19 9.63
CA LEU A 353 -7.77 -0.77 10.53
C LEU A 353 -7.24 -0.71 11.98
N ARG A 354 -8.14 -0.67 12.92
CA ARG A 354 -7.97 -0.38 14.36
C ARG A 354 -6.81 -1.08 15.09
N ASP A 355 -6.49 -2.32 14.75
CA ASP A 355 -5.47 -3.11 15.45
C ASP A 355 -4.17 -3.28 14.65
N TYR A 356 -3.93 -2.41 13.67
CA TYR A 356 -2.74 -2.45 12.81
C TYR A 356 -1.45 -2.35 13.63
N CYS A 357 -1.30 -1.28 14.42
CA CYS A 357 -0.09 -1.01 15.19
C CYS A 357 0.18 -2.11 16.22
N VAL A 358 -0.81 -2.44 17.05
CA VAL A 358 -0.63 -3.44 18.12
C VAL A 358 -0.27 -4.82 17.57
N ARG A 359 -0.86 -5.25 16.46
CA ARG A 359 -0.55 -6.58 15.89
C ARG A 359 0.80 -6.65 15.23
N LEU A 360 1.20 -5.61 14.52
CA LEU A 360 2.49 -5.62 13.83
C LEU A 360 3.64 -5.44 14.81
N VAL A 361 3.48 -4.59 15.84
CA VAL A 361 4.50 -4.45 16.89
C VAL A 361 4.56 -5.71 17.74
N TYR A 362 3.42 -6.29 18.15
CA TYR A 362 3.42 -7.57 18.84
C TYR A 362 4.20 -8.63 18.07
N PHE A 363 3.95 -8.76 16.76
CA PHE A 363 4.69 -9.68 15.91
C PHE A 363 6.20 -9.39 15.89
N LEU A 364 6.61 -8.11 15.88
CA LEU A 364 8.03 -7.76 15.95
C LEU A 364 8.68 -8.14 17.29
N GLU A 365 7.91 -8.11 18.38
CA GLU A 365 8.36 -8.39 19.74
C GLU A 365 8.24 -9.87 20.13
N GLU A 366 7.59 -10.71 19.30
CA GLU A 366 7.58 -12.17 19.52
C GLU A 366 9.01 -12.74 19.53
N PRO A 367 9.31 -13.69 20.43
CA PRO A 367 10.60 -14.37 20.47
C PRO A 367 10.96 -15.00 19.12
N GLY A 368 12.16 -14.70 18.62
CA GLY A 368 12.64 -15.13 17.31
C GLY A 368 12.46 -14.11 16.19
N ASN A 369 11.76 -12.99 16.43
CA ASN A 369 11.57 -11.90 15.47
C ASN A 369 12.47 -10.68 15.75
N GLU A 370 13.48 -10.80 16.61
CA GLU A 370 14.37 -9.69 17.01
C GLU A 370 15.14 -9.10 15.82
N ARG A 371 15.36 -9.90 14.77
CA ARG A 371 16.03 -9.50 13.52
C ARG A 371 15.07 -9.18 12.39
N VAL A 372 13.77 -9.04 12.65
CA VAL A 372 12.81 -8.52 11.69
C VAL A 372 12.86 -6.99 11.74
N ALA A 373 13.35 -6.37 10.67
CA ALA A 373 13.45 -4.91 10.54
C ALA A 373 12.11 -4.28 10.17
N VAL A 374 11.40 -4.91 9.22
CA VAL A 374 10.18 -4.36 8.61
C VAL A 374 9.09 -5.43 8.60
N THR A 375 7.93 -5.07 9.10
CA THR A 375 6.71 -5.83 8.89
C THR A 375 5.64 -4.95 8.26
N GLN A 376 4.94 -5.50 7.28
CA GLN A 376 3.92 -4.79 6.51
C GLN A 376 2.72 -5.68 6.29
N THR A 377 1.53 -5.10 6.14
CA THR A 377 0.36 -5.85 5.70
C THR A 377 0.26 -5.85 4.17
N PRO A 378 -0.55 -6.73 3.59
CA PRO A 378 -0.80 -6.69 2.16
C PRO A 378 -1.29 -5.32 1.71
N TYR A 379 -0.69 -4.79 0.64
CA TYR A 379 -1.23 -3.63 -0.06
C TYR A 379 -2.58 -4.02 -0.67
N SER A 380 -3.66 -3.44 -0.16
CA SER A 380 -5.03 -3.76 -0.57
C SER A 380 -5.71 -2.50 -1.10
N SER A 381 -6.49 -2.64 -2.16
CA SER A 381 -7.29 -1.54 -2.70
C SER A 381 -8.62 -1.42 -1.97
N PHE A 382 -9.17 -0.20 -1.90
CA PHE A 382 -10.51 0.02 -1.41
C PHE A 382 -11.53 -0.73 -2.26
N ARG A 383 -12.53 -1.30 -1.60
CA ARG A 383 -13.63 -1.98 -2.26
C ARG A 383 -14.70 -0.97 -2.67
N GLY A 384 -15.51 -1.33 -3.67
CA GLY A 384 -16.59 -0.45 -4.10
C GLY A 384 -16.20 0.59 -5.13
N ALA A 385 -14.93 0.65 -5.56
CA ALA A 385 -14.44 1.61 -6.53
C ALA A 385 -15.37 1.79 -7.74
N PRO A 386 -15.76 3.03 -8.10
CA PRO A 386 -16.78 3.31 -9.10
C PRO A 386 -16.31 2.99 -10.53
N THR A 387 -15.00 3.16 -10.81
CA THR A 387 -14.47 2.97 -12.16
C THR A 387 -14.02 1.53 -12.42
N ARG A 388 -14.04 1.12 -13.69
CA ARG A 388 -13.54 -0.20 -14.07
C ARG A 388 -12.04 -0.33 -13.96
N ILE A 389 -11.33 0.80 -14.15
CA ILE A 389 -9.87 0.82 -14.09
C ILE A 389 -9.38 0.65 -12.65
N GLU A 390 -9.98 1.30 -11.67
CA GLU A 390 -9.67 1.11 -10.26
C GLU A 390 -9.87 -0.35 -9.83
N ARG A 391 -11.01 -0.94 -10.22
CA ARG A 391 -11.32 -2.34 -9.88
C ARG A 391 -10.31 -3.34 -10.46
N ILE A 392 -9.84 -3.13 -11.70
CA ILE A 392 -8.86 -4.05 -12.30
C ILE A 392 -7.44 -3.79 -11.78
N ALA A 393 -7.08 -2.52 -11.56
CA ALA A 393 -5.82 -2.17 -10.92
C ALA A 393 -5.76 -2.74 -9.50
N GLY A 394 -6.84 -2.60 -8.72
CA GLY A 394 -6.99 -3.21 -7.40
C GLY A 394 -6.90 -4.73 -7.44
N ALA A 395 -7.52 -5.40 -8.41
CA ALA A 395 -7.41 -6.86 -8.57
C ALA A 395 -5.97 -7.32 -8.81
N THR A 396 -5.18 -6.57 -9.60
CA THR A 396 -3.75 -6.89 -9.81
C THR A 396 -2.92 -6.66 -8.54
N THR A 397 -3.25 -5.64 -7.76
CA THR A 397 -2.59 -5.34 -6.49
C THR A 397 -2.93 -6.40 -5.43
N ASP A 398 -4.20 -6.80 -5.35
CA ASP A 398 -4.64 -7.86 -4.44
C ASP A 398 -3.99 -9.22 -4.73
N LEU A 399 -3.67 -9.53 -6.00
CA LEU A 399 -2.89 -10.74 -6.34
C LEU A 399 -1.45 -10.68 -5.84
N GLN A 400 -0.84 -9.50 -5.79
CA GLN A 400 0.52 -9.35 -5.28
C GLN A 400 0.62 -9.75 -3.80
N HIS A 401 -0.48 -9.67 -3.03
CA HIS A 401 -0.52 -10.19 -1.67
C HIS A 401 -0.09 -11.66 -1.59
N ILE A 402 -0.61 -12.50 -2.50
CA ILE A 402 -0.25 -13.93 -2.53
C ILE A 402 1.24 -14.11 -2.81
N LEU A 403 1.77 -13.33 -3.77
CA LEU A 403 3.20 -13.34 -4.09
C LEU A 403 4.05 -12.93 -2.88
N HIS A 404 3.74 -11.80 -2.24
CA HIS A 404 4.49 -11.27 -1.10
C HIS A 404 4.46 -12.20 0.12
N GLN A 405 3.31 -12.83 0.41
CA GLN A 405 3.22 -13.82 1.48
C GLN A 405 4.12 -15.04 1.19
N GLY A 406 4.16 -15.48 -0.05
CA GLY A 406 5.04 -16.57 -0.45
C GLY A 406 6.52 -16.19 -0.42
N MET A 407 6.86 -14.97 -0.82
CA MET A 407 8.22 -14.45 -0.72
C MET A 407 8.68 -14.43 0.74
N SER A 408 7.81 -14.04 1.68
CA SER A 408 8.11 -14.10 3.12
C SER A 408 8.39 -15.50 3.61
N TYR A 409 7.67 -16.52 3.12
CA TYR A 409 7.94 -17.92 3.46
C TYR A 409 9.34 -18.38 3.04
N TYR A 410 9.86 -17.84 1.93
CA TYR A 410 11.18 -18.20 1.40
C TYR A 410 12.29 -17.21 1.76
N GLY A 411 12.06 -16.24 2.63
CA GLY A 411 13.03 -15.22 3.02
C GLY A 411 13.39 -14.24 1.90
N ALA A 412 12.52 -14.09 0.92
CA ALA A 412 12.73 -13.26 -0.27
C ALA A 412 11.97 -11.94 -0.24
N THR A 413 11.45 -11.53 0.91
CA THR A 413 10.61 -10.35 1.07
C THR A 413 11.33 -9.07 0.70
N PHE A 414 10.57 -8.16 0.07
CA PHE A 414 10.91 -6.75 -0.05
C PHE A 414 9.88 -5.90 0.71
N TRP A 415 10.31 -4.78 1.20
CA TRP A 415 9.44 -3.71 1.60
C TRP A 415 8.83 -3.08 0.34
N VAL A 416 7.54 -2.87 0.31
CA VAL A 416 6.78 -2.36 -0.85
C VAL A 416 6.05 -1.06 -0.52
N GLY A 417 6.65 -0.24 0.27
CA GLY A 417 6.54 1.20 0.36
C GLY A 417 5.31 1.84 0.96
N ALA A 418 4.16 1.18 0.96
CA ALA A 418 2.95 1.90 1.32
C ALA A 418 2.77 2.04 2.84
N ASN A 419 2.64 0.93 3.55
CA ASN A 419 2.27 0.93 4.97
C ASN A 419 3.12 -0.13 5.68
N ALA A 420 4.11 0.29 6.46
CA ALA A 420 5.04 -0.62 7.09
C ALA A 420 5.48 -0.13 8.47
N VAL A 421 5.46 -1.04 9.44
CA VAL A 421 6.10 -0.83 10.74
C VAL A 421 7.56 -1.23 10.62
N ILE A 422 8.43 -0.31 10.96
CA ILE A 422 9.88 -0.40 10.84
C ILE A 422 10.50 -0.30 12.23
N ARG A 423 11.40 -1.20 12.55
CA ARG A 423 12.23 -1.08 13.75
C ARG A 423 13.28 0.01 13.50
N LYS A 424 13.22 1.14 14.25
CA LYS A 424 14.09 2.31 14.02
C LYS A 424 15.56 1.92 13.99
N ARG A 425 16.02 1.10 14.94
CA ARG A 425 17.40 0.60 14.98
C ARG A 425 17.86 -0.05 13.67
N ALA A 426 16.96 -0.70 12.93
CA ALA A 426 17.34 -1.37 11.70
C ALA A 426 17.69 -0.39 10.58
N ILE A 427 17.00 0.77 10.48
CA ILE A 427 17.35 1.80 9.51
C ILE A 427 18.56 2.63 9.96
N GLU A 428 18.81 2.72 11.26
CA GLU A 428 20.04 3.33 11.79
C GLU A 428 21.28 2.51 11.40
N ASP A 429 21.18 1.17 11.32
CA ASP A 429 22.28 0.30 10.89
C ASP A 429 22.68 0.50 9.41
N ILE A 430 21.80 1.11 8.59
CA ILE A 430 22.01 1.32 7.14
C ILE A 430 22.14 2.81 6.77
N VAL A 431 22.25 3.71 7.75
CA VAL A 431 22.32 5.14 7.51
C VAL A 431 23.57 5.49 6.68
N GLU A 432 23.39 6.35 5.67
CA GLU A 432 24.45 6.97 4.91
C GLU A 432 24.44 8.48 5.19
N ILE A 433 25.61 9.07 5.46
CA ILE A 433 25.75 10.50 5.73
C ILE A 433 26.54 11.13 4.62
N GLU A 434 25.96 12.13 3.96
CA GLU A 434 26.61 12.91 2.91
C GLU A 434 26.61 14.38 3.27
N THR A 435 27.68 15.11 2.89
CA THR A 435 27.73 16.57 3.06
C THR A 435 27.21 17.24 1.79
N VAL A 436 26.07 17.91 1.89
CA VAL A 436 25.43 18.63 0.77
C VAL A 436 25.28 20.10 1.18
N GLY A 437 25.86 21.02 0.40
CA GLY A 437 25.74 22.45 0.67
C GLY A 437 26.35 22.89 2.02
N GLY A 438 27.25 22.09 2.61
CA GLY A 438 27.88 22.37 3.92
C GLY A 438 27.11 21.80 5.11
N PHE A 439 26.01 21.05 4.87
CA PHE A 439 25.22 20.38 5.90
C PHE A 439 25.35 18.87 5.78
N GLU A 440 25.37 18.18 6.90
CA GLU A 440 25.31 16.72 6.97
C GLU A 440 23.87 16.27 6.73
N ILE A 441 23.65 15.53 5.66
CA ILE A 441 22.35 14.95 5.30
C ILE A 441 22.40 13.44 5.55
N ALA A 442 21.59 12.98 6.50
CA ALA A 442 21.49 11.57 6.84
C ALA A 442 20.38 10.90 5.98
N THR A 443 20.73 9.80 5.32
CA THR A 443 19.84 9.01 4.49
C THR A 443 19.63 7.64 5.14
N TYR A 444 18.49 7.45 5.80
CA TYR A 444 18.06 6.20 6.42
C TYR A 444 17.31 5.30 5.43
N ILE A 445 16.49 5.92 4.57
CA ILE A 445 15.73 5.28 3.50
C ILE A 445 16.34 5.76 2.20
N GLN A 446 16.77 4.83 1.35
CA GLN A 446 17.47 5.14 0.11
C GLN A 446 16.60 5.98 -0.84
N ASP A 447 17.23 6.89 -1.58
CA ASP A 447 16.55 7.81 -2.51
C ASP A 447 17.08 7.75 -3.93
N ARG A 448 17.99 6.81 -4.23
CA ARG A 448 18.69 6.69 -5.53
C ARG A 448 17.77 6.21 -6.65
N THR A 449 16.74 5.45 -6.29
CA THR A 449 15.75 4.94 -7.25
C THR A 449 14.35 5.41 -6.89
N VAL A 450 13.41 5.26 -7.81
CA VAL A 450 11.99 5.62 -7.62
C VAL A 450 11.20 4.56 -6.86
N ILE A 451 11.86 3.52 -6.36
CA ILE A 451 11.34 2.47 -5.47
C ILE A 451 12.29 2.31 -4.28
N GLU A 452 12.35 3.37 -3.51
CA GLU A 452 13.22 3.60 -2.36
C GLU A 452 13.16 2.48 -1.30
N ASP A 453 11.97 1.95 -1.11
CA ASP A 453 11.60 0.87 -0.22
C ASP A 453 12.25 -0.46 -0.58
N THR A 454 12.10 -0.85 -1.84
CA THR A 454 12.70 -2.09 -2.37
C THR A 454 14.23 -2.02 -2.33
N GLU A 455 14.81 -0.84 -2.61
CA GLU A 455 16.26 -0.64 -2.53
C GLU A 455 16.76 -0.78 -1.09
N SER A 456 16.13 -0.08 -0.13
CA SER A 456 16.47 -0.16 1.29
C SER A 456 16.36 -1.58 1.86
N SER A 457 15.45 -2.40 1.31
CA SER A 457 15.33 -3.81 1.69
C SER A 457 16.60 -4.62 1.45
N ILE A 458 17.39 -4.26 0.44
CA ILE A 458 18.67 -4.94 0.14
C ILE A 458 19.73 -4.53 1.16
N ASP A 459 19.77 -3.26 1.54
CA ASP A 459 20.71 -2.76 2.55
C ASP A 459 20.43 -3.38 3.92
N LEU A 460 19.16 -3.41 4.34
CA LEU A 460 18.73 -4.11 5.53
C LEU A 460 19.18 -5.58 5.52
N GLY A 461 18.95 -6.27 4.41
CA GLY A 461 19.38 -7.66 4.24
C GLY A 461 20.91 -7.82 4.26
N ALA A 462 21.69 -6.83 3.81
CA ALA A 462 23.15 -6.83 3.87
C ALA A 462 23.68 -6.74 5.32
N HIS A 463 22.90 -6.11 6.21
CA HIS A 463 23.19 -6.00 7.65
C HIS A 463 22.53 -7.11 8.49
N GLY A 464 22.04 -8.17 7.85
CA GLY A 464 21.48 -9.35 8.52
C GLY A 464 20.07 -9.15 9.07
N TRP A 465 19.37 -8.09 8.65
CA TRP A 465 17.96 -7.90 8.94
C TRP A 465 17.08 -8.69 7.96
N THR A 466 15.90 -9.06 8.42
CA THR A 466 14.87 -9.73 7.62
C THR A 466 13.62 -8.87 7.51
N LEU A 467 12.79 -9.17 6.52
CA LEU A 467 11.54 -8.47 6.28
C LEU A 467 10.40 -9.48 6.20
N MET A 468 9.23 -9.11 6.72
CA MET A 468 8.08 -10.02 6.77
C MET A 468 6.79 -9.31 6.33
N ASN A 469 5.95 -10.04 5.61
CA ASN A 469 4.58 -9.61 5.34
C ASN A 469 3.64 -10.24 6.36
N TYR A 470 2.94 -9.43 7.13
CA TYR A 470 1.91 -9.92 8.05
C TYR A 470 0.74 -10.51 7.26
N PRO A 471 0.18 -11.67 7.63
CA PRO A 471 -0.79 -12.37 6.78
C PRO A 471 -2.17 -11.73 6.67
N GLU A 472 -2.55 -10.88 7.63
CA GLU A 472 -3.86 -10.23 7.65
C GLU A 472 -3.85 -8.91 6.87
N ARG A 473 -4.99 -8.52 6.33
CA ARG A 473 -5.18 -7.25 5.64
C ARG A 473 -5.69 -6.22 6.62
N LEU A 474 -4.81 -5.35 7.08
CA LEU A 474 -5.11 -4.34 8.09
C LEU A 474 -4.89 -2.91 7.56
N SER A 475 -4.53 -2.75 6.29
CA SER A 475 -4.43 -1.44 5.63
C SER A 475 -4.94 -1.49 4.20
N TYR A 476 -5.42 -0.34 3.73
CA TYR A 476 -5.98 -0.16 2.39
C TYR A 476 -5.50 1.16 1.82
N SER A 477 -5.32 1.23 0.50
CA SER A 477 -4.83 2.43 -0.18
C SER A 477 -5.59 2.67 -1.48
N ALA A 478 -5.61 3.93 -1.92
CA ALA A 478 -6.28 4.31 -3.15
C ALA A 478 -5.57 3.77 -4.39
N THR A 479 -6.35 3.35 -5.38
CA THR A 479 -5.87 3.00 -6.71
C THR A 479 -6.12 4.16 -7.69
N PRO A 480 -5.30 4.31 -8.76
CA PRO A 480 -5.49 5.38 -9.73
C PRO A 480 -6.88 5.36 -10.36
N PRO A 481 -7.62 6.49 -10.34
CA PRO A 481 -9.02 6.55 -10.79
C PRO A 481 -9.15 6.58 -12.31
N ASP A 482 -8.08 6.94 -13.03
CA ASP A 482 -8.06 7.09 -14.48
C ASP A 482 -6.78 6.55 -15.12
N PHE A 483 -6.78 6.46 -16.47
CA PHE A 483 -5.66 5.89 -17.20
C PHE A 483 -4.40 6.78 -17.14
N GLY A 484 -4.53 8.12 -17.12
CA GLY A 484 -3.39 9.03 -17.04
C GLY A 484 -2.61 8.87 -15.73
N SER A 485 -3.32 8.86 -14.61
CA SER A 485 -2.74 8.61 -13.27
C SER A 485 -2.11 7.23 -13.19
N LEU A 486 -2.77 6.21 -13.76
CA LEU A 486 -2.24 4.84 -13.81
C LEU A 486 -0.94 4.76 -14.62
N VAL A 487 -0.83 5.46 -15.75
CA VAL A 487 0.40 5.53 -16.57
C VAL A 487 1.58 6.02 -15.73
N VAL A 488 1.38 7.09 -14.95
CA VAL A 488 2.42 7.64 -14.06
C VAL A 488 2.88 6.58 -13.05
N GLN A 489 1.94 5.95 -12.36
CA GLN A 489 2.23 4.94 -11.33
C GLN A 489 2.95 3.71 -11.92
N ARG A 490 2.41 3.12 -13.00
CA ARG A 490 2.96 1.88 -13.58
C ARG A 490 4.31 2.08 -14.25
N ARG A 491 4.55 3.24 -14.88
CA ARG A 491 5.84 3.59 -15.43
C ARG A 491 6.91 3.70 -14.35
N ARG A 492 6.57 4.28 -13.19
CA ARG A 492 7.46 4.35 -12.02
C ARG A 492 7.83 2.96 -11.52
N TRP A 493 6.84 2.07 -11.32
CA TRP A 493 7.10 0.71 -10.86
C TRP A 493 7.93 -0.13 -11.84
N ALA A 494 7.74 0.06 -13.14
CA ALA A 494 8.52 -0.62 -14.16
C ALA A 494 9.96 -0.11 -14.28
N ASN A 495 10.26 1.10 -13.79
CA ASN A 495 11.59 1.69 -13.90
C ASN A 495 12.57 1.16 -12.85
N GLY A 496 12.16 0.94 -11.58
CA GLY A 496 13.10 0.72 -10.48
C GLY A 496 13.76 -0.66 -10.46
N GLY A 497 13.06 -1.73 -10.85
CA GLY A 497 13.47 -3.11 -10.59
C GLY A 497 14.84 -3.48 -11.18
N LEU A 498 15.11 -3.14 -12.44
CA LEU A 498 16.38 -3.47 -13.09
C LEU A 498 17.57 -2.70 -12.53
N LEU A 499 17.35 -1.47 -12.06
CA LEU A 499 18.42 -0.64 -11.47
C LEU A 499 18.96 -1.22 -10.17
N ILE A 500 18.10 -1.85 -9.40
CA ILE A 500 18.44 -2.42 -8.10
C ILE A 500 19.11 -3.81 -8.24
N MET A 501 18.91 -4.49 -9.36
CA MET A 501 19.40 -5.86 -9.57
C MET A 501 20.92 -6.03 -9.36
N PRO A 502 21.80 -5.14 -9.85
CA PRO A 502 23.23 -5.23 -9.58
C PRO A 502 23.56 -5.20 -8.08
N LYS A 503 22.83 -4.40 -7.29
CA LYS A 503 22.99 -4.31 -5.83
C LYS A 503 22.60 -5.63 -5.15
N LEU A 504 21.51 -6.27 -5.60
CA LEU A 504 21.10 -7.60 -5.13
C LEU A 504 22.17 -8.67 -5.39
N TRP A 505 22.77 -8.65 -6.60
CA TRP A 505 23.80 -9.62 -6.95
C TRP A 505 25.11 -9.37 -6.18
N LYS A 506 25.46 -8.10 -5.93
CA LYS A 506 26.57 -7.75 -5.04
C LYS A 506 26.32 -8.29 -3.63
N GLN A 507 25.15 -8.05 -3.05
CA GLN A 507 24.75 -8.58 -1.74
C GLN A 507 24.88 -10.11 -1.70
N ALA A 508 24.39 -10.82 -2.70
CA ALA A 508 24.49 -12.28 -2.77
C ALA A 508 25.95 -12.75 -2.82
N ARG A 509 26.79 -12.05 -3.61
CA ARG A 509 28.23 -12.33 -3.68
C ARG A 509 28.90 -12.13 -2.32
N ASP A 510 28.63 -11.02 -1.65
CA ASP A 510 29.21 -10.67 -0.36
C ASP A 510 28.78 -11.66 0.75
N ARG A 511 27.51 -12.08 0.76
CA ARG A 511 27.01 -13.18 1.62
C ARG A 511 27.74 -14.50 1.36
N ARG A 512 28.03 -14.82 0.10
CA ARG A 512 28.79 -16.02 -0.28
C ARG A 512 30.22 -15.97 0.25
N PHE A 513 30.88 -14.79 0.16
CA PHE A 513 32.22 -14.60 0.72
C PHE A 513 32.24 -14.76 2.24
N ARG A 514 31.20 -14.31 2.93
CA ARG A 514 31.01 -14.51 4.39
C ARG A 514 30.57 -15.92 4.76
N ARG A 515 30.47 -16.84 3.79
CA ARG A 515 30.00 -18.22 3.96
C ARG A 515 28.58 -18.34 4.53
N GLU A 516 27.75 -17.33 4.36
CA GLU A 516 26.35 -17.37 4.73
C GLU A 516 25.55 -18.25 3.76
N ARG A 517 24.54 -18.93 4.29
CA ARG A 517 23.68 -19.79 3.47
C ARG A 517 22.76 -18.96 2.57
N ILE A 518 22.93 -19.09 1.26
CA ILE A 518 22.05 -18.49 0.26
C ILE A 518 21.16 -19.58 -0.32
N LEU A 519 19.86 -19.39 -0.25
CA LEU A 519 18.91 -20.31 -0.86
C LEU A 519 18.67 -19.93 -2.32
N VAL A 520 18.84 -20.86 -3.25
CA VAL A 520 18.62 -20.64 -4.68
C VAL A 520 17.21 -20.11 -4.97
N ARG A 521 16.21 -20.65 -4.27
CA ARG A 521 14.80 -20.19 -4.39
C ARG A 521 14.59 -18.74 -3.92
N GLU A 522 15.32 -18.28 -2.90
CA GLU A 522 15.31 -16.88 -2.46
C GLU A 522 15.79 -15.98 -3.61
N MET A 523 16.96 -16.30 -4.18
CA MET A 523 17.54 -15.50 -5.27
C MET A 523 16.65 -15.51 -6.53
N TRP A 524 16.06 -16.64 -6.88
CA TRP A 524 15.17 -16.73 -8.04
C TRP A 524 13.90 -15.91 -7.86
N LEU A 525 13.28 -15.97 -6.67
CA LEU A 525 12.10 -15.15 -6.38
C LEU A 525 12.42 -13.67 -6.40
N ARG A 526 13.53 -13.25 -5.78
CA ARG A 526 13.98 -11.85 -5.79
C ARG A 526 14.32 -11.36 -7.20
N THR A 527 15.06 -12.16 -7.99
CA THR A 527 15.37 -11.83 -9.38
C THR A 527 14.10 -11.74 -10.24
N ASN A 528 13.18 -12.69 -10.08
CA ASN A 528 11.90 -12.64 -10.79
C ASN A 528 11.09 -11.40 -10.41
N TYR A 529 11.01 -11.03 -9.13
CA TYR A 529 10.30 -9.84 -8.68
C TYR A 529 10.82 -8.57 -9.37
N MET A 530 12.13 -8.40 -9.49
CA MET A 530 12.75 -7.22 -10.08
C MET A 530 12.68 -7.19 -11.62
N ALA A 531 12.78 -8.33 -12.29
CA ALA A 531 12.96 -8.39 -13.74
C ALA A 531 11.72 -8.86 -14.51
N SER A 532 10.69 -9.39 -13.83
CA SER A 532 9.52 -9.97 -14.49
C SER A 532 8.77 -8.99 -15.40
N ILE A 533 8.68 -7.72 -15.02
CA ILE A 533 8.05 -6.70 -15.86
C ILE A 533 8.83 -6.53 -17.17
N ALA A 534 10.16 -6.56 -17.12
CA ALA A 534 11.00 -6.41 -18.31
C ALA A 534 10.81 -7.59 -19.27
N TRP A 535 11.10 -8.81 -18.83
CA TRP A 535 10.99 -9.96 -19.75
C TRP A 535 9.57 -10.30 -20.14
N ALA A 536 8.55 -10.06 -19.29
CA ALA A 536 7.15 -10.20 -19.67
C ALA A 536 6.76 -9.19 -20.76
N SER A 537 7.22 -7.94 -20.66
CA SER A 537 6.95 -6.91 -21.67
C SER A 537 7.65 -7.19 -22.98
N PHE A 538 8.93 -7.56 -22.97
CA PHE A 538 9.65 -7.97 -24.19
C PHE A 538 9.09 -9.27 -24.76
N GLY A 539 8.74 -10.24 -23.90
CA GLY A 539 8.12 -11.49 -24.33
C GLY A 539 6.77 -11.29 -25.00
N LEU A 540 5.91 -10.45 -24.42
CA LEU A 540 4.61 -10.14 -25.01
C LEU A 540 4.77 -9.36 -26.33
N LEU A 541 5.69 -8.41 -26.40
CA LEU A 541 6.03 -7.70 -27.63
C LEU A 541 6.49 -8.69 -28.72
N PHE A 542 7.39 -9.60 -28.37
CA PHE A 542 7.87 -10.65 -29.29
C PHE A 542 6.73 -11.54 -29.78
N LEU A 543 5.88 -12.04 -28.89
CA LEU A 543 4.74 -12.89 -29.24
C LEU A 543 3.70 -12.16 -30.13
N LEU A 544 3.54 -10.84 -29.95
CA LEU A 544 2.69 -10.02 -30.81
C LEU A 544 3.32 -9.77 -32.18
N ALA A 545 4.63 -9.50 -32.25
CA ALA A 545 5.32 -9.09 -33.46
C ALA A 545 5.75 -10.26 -34.38
N TYR A 546 5.97 -11.46 -33.81
CA TYR A 546 6.52 -12.63 -34.51
C TYR A 546 5.61 -13.87 -34.56
N PRO A 547 4.34 -13.78 -34.89
CA PRO A 547 3.50 -14.96 -35.11
C PRO A 547 3.64 -15.50 -36.55
N TYR A 548 4.88 -15.56 -37.11
CA TYR A 548 5.07 -15.91 -38.52
C TYR A 548 5.10 -17.43 -38.78
N ASP A 549 5.65 -18.21 -37.84
CA ASP A 549 5.73 -19.66 -38.00
C ASP A 549 4.81 -20.36 -37.01
N SER A 550 3.74 -20.97 -37.54
CA SER A 550 2.76 -21.69 -36.74
C SER A 550 3.32 -22.92 -36.02
N ARG A 551 4.47 -23.45 -36.48
CA ARG A 551 5.11 -24.62 -35.89
C ARG A 551 5.70 -24.32 -34.52
N LEU A 552 6.18 -23.10 -34.30
CA LEU A 552 6.81 -22.68 -33.03
C LEU A 552 5.79 -22.31 -31.94
N LEU A 553 4.59 -21.87 -32.34
CA LEU A 553 3.47 -21.60 -31.39
C LEU A 553 2.63 -22.86 -31.20
N SER A 554 3.23 -23.89 -30.62
CA SER A 554 2.58 -25.18 -30.33
C SER A 554 1.52 -25.02 -29.21
N PRO A 555 0.42 -25.80 -29.25
CA PRO A 555 -0.54 -25.93 -28.17
C PRO A 555 0.10 -26.26 -26.80
N VAL A 556 1.25 -26.91 -26.81
CA VAL A 556 2.00 -27.25 -25.57
C VAL A 556 2.45 -26.04 -24.80
N VAL A 557 2.74 -24.89 -25.45
CA VAL A 557 3.04 -23.62 -24.79
C VAL A 557 1.88 -23.18 -23.90
N PHE A 558 0.64 -23.31 -24.41
CA PHE A 558 -0.56 -22.96 -23.63
C PHE A 558 -0.77 -23.93 -22.45
N LEU A 559 -0.44 -25.21 -22.63
CA LEU A 559 -0.49 -26.19 -21.54
C LEU A 559 0.53 -25.87 -20.46
N ALA A 560 1.72 -25.36 -20.80
CA ALA A 560 2.71 -24.93 -19.82
C ALA A 560 2.23 -23.72 -18.99
N ALA A 561 1.46 -22.81 -19.60
CA ALA A 561 0.91 -21.64 -18.91
C ALA A 561 -0.40 -21.93 -18.14
N LEU A 562 -1.14 -22.98 -18.51
CA LEU A 562 -2.46 -23.28 -17.96
C LEU A 562 -2.50 -23.44 -16.43
N PRO A 563 -1.57 -24.17 -15.78
CA PRO A 563 -1.56 -24.30 -14.32
C PRO A 563 -1.43 -22.95 -13.60
N TYR A 564 -0.64 -22.03 -14.16
CA TYR A 564 -0.48 -20.67 -13.67
C TYR A 564 -1.82 -19.90 -13.76
N PHE A 565 -2.51 -19.92 -14.90
CA PHE A 565 -3.78 -19.21 -15.07
C PHE A 565 -4.88 -19.77 -14.16
N ILE A 566 -4.95 -21.10 -14.01
CA ILE A 566 -5.91 -21.72 -13.06
C ILE A 566 -5.62 -21.30 -11.63
N ALA A 567 -4.34 -21.29 -11.22
CA ALA A 567 -3.92 -20.85 -9.90
C ALA A 567 -4.27 -19.38 -9.68
N MET A 568 -3.93 -18.49 -10.62
CA MET A 568 -4.22 -17.06 -10.57
C MET A 568 -5.73 -16.79 -10.46
N GLY A 569 -6.56 -17.51 -11.24
CA GLY A 569 -8.02 -17.39 -11.16
C GLY A 569 -8.59 -17.87 -9.82
N SER A 570 -8.01 -18.91 -9.23
CA SER A 570 -8.35 -19.36 -7.88
C SER A 570 -7.99 -18.30 -6.83
N ASP A 571 -6.82 -17.63 -7.00
CA ASP A 571 -6.34 -16.60 -6.09
C ASP A 571 -7.14 -15.30 -6.22
N LEU A 572 -7.58 -14.93 -7.43
CA LEU A 572 -8.54 -13.85 -7.66
C LEU A 572 -9.85 -14.08 -6.87
N ARG A 573 -10.37 -15.32 -6.90
CA ARG A 573 -11.55 -15.69 -6.08
C ARG A 573 -11.27 -15.57 -4.59
N TYR A 574 -10.09 -15.97 -4.14
CA TYR A 574 -9.69 -15.83 -2.75
C TYR A 574 -9.63 -14.36 -2.32
N CYS A 575 -9.16 -13.49 -3.20
CA CYS A 575 -9.13 -12.03 -2.98
C CYS A 575 -10.50 -11.34 -3.16
N GLY A 576 -11.56 -12.07 -3.52
CA GLY A 576 -12.92 -11.53 -3.67
C GLY A 576 -13.28 -11.06 -5.09
N HIS A 577 -12.43 -11.31 -6.08
CA HIS A 577 -12.66 -11.06 -7.50
C HIS A 577 -13.28 -12.25 -8.23
N ARG A 578 -13.59 -12.10 -9.53
CA ARG A 578 -14.13 -13.20 -10.33
C ARG A 578 -12.99 -14.01 -10.98
N PHE A 579 -13.18 -15.32 -11.13
CA PHE A 579 -12.22 -16.17 -11.86
C PHE A 579 -11.97 -15.65 -13.29
N SER A 580 -13.02 -15.20 -13.98
CA SER A 580 -12.94 -14.66 -15.34
C SER A 580 -12.18 -13.33 -15.47
N ASP A 581 -11.83 -12.69 -14.37
CA ASP A 581 -11.03 -11.45 -14.40
C ASP A 581 -9.60 -11.70 -14.91
N ILE A 582 -9.17 -12.97 -15.04
CA ILE A 582 -7.94 -13.35 -15.74
C ILE A 582 -7.89 -12.71 -17.14
N PHE A 583 -8.97 -12.84 -17.93
CA PHE A 583 -9.04 -12.27 -19.28
C PHE A 583 -8.98 -10.74 -19.27
N ARG A 584 -9.61 -10.12 -18.27
CA ARG A 584 -9.56 -8.67 -18.09
C ARG A 584 -8.17 -8.19 -17.70
N ILE A 585 -7.47 -8.91 -16.82
CA ILE A 585 -6.08 -8.64 -16.46
C ILE A 585 -5.16 -8.81 -17.65
N TYR A 586 -5.38 -9.82 -18.48
CA TYR A 586 -4.61 -10.01 -19.71
C TYR A 586 -4.78 -8.81 -20.66
N GLY A 587 -6.03 -8.41 -20.96
CA GLY A 587 -6.30 -7.21 -21.78
C GLY A 587 -5.74 -5.93 -21.17
N PHE A 588 -5.79 -5.80 -19.83
CA PHE A 588 -5.18 -4.69 -19.09
C PHE A 588 -3.66 -4.64 -19.29
N ASN A 589 -2.98 -5.78 -19.27
CA ASN A 589 -1.54 -5.87 -19.55
C ASN A 589 -1.20 -5.53 -21.02
N LEU A 590 -2.06 -5.83 -21.99
CA LEU A 590 -1.88 -5.38 -23.38
C LEU A 590 -1.90 -3.86 -23.49
N VAL A 591 -2.81 -3.19 -22.79
CA VAL A 591 -2.89 -1.73 -22.79
C VAL A 591 -1.71 -1.11 -22.02
N LEU A 592 -1.23 -1.76 -20.97
CA LEU A 592 -0.07 -1.32 -20.18
C LEU A 592 1.28 -1.65 -20.83
N LEU A 593 1.33 -2.46 -21.88
CA LEU A 593 2.57 -2.87 -22.53
C LEU A 593 3.48 -1.68 -22.90
N PRO A 594 2.99 -0.62 -23.58
CA PRO A 594 3.85 0.53 -23.92
C PRO A 594 4.31 1.30 -22.68
N VAL A 595 3.51 1.34 -21.62
CA VAL A 595 3.86 2.01 -20.35
C VAL A 595 4.99 1.26 -19.64
N ASN A 596 4.85 -0.06 -19.54
CA ASN A 596 5.86 -0.93 -18.92
C ASN A 596 7.17 -0.91 -19.70
N LEU A 597 7.11 -1.01 -21.04
CA LEU A 597 8.30 -0.89 -21.91
C LEU A 597 8.99 0.44 -21.73
N ALA A 598 8.26 1.56 -21.68
CA ALA A 598 8.84 2.87 -21.45
C ALA A 598 9.54 2.97 -20.09
N GLY A 599 8.95 2.38 -19.03
CA GLY A 599 9.59 2.29 -17.71
C GLY A 599 10.87 1.47 -17.75
N VAL A 600 10.86 0.30 -18.38
CA VAL A 600 12.01 -0.60 -18.53
C VAL A 600 13.13 0.06 -19.35
N LEU A 601 12.81 0.68 -20.49
CA LEU A 601 13.79 1.40 -21.32
C LEU A 601 14.39 2.58 -20.56
N LYS A 602 13.60 3.29 -19.76
CA LYS A 602 14.08 4.37 -18.91
C LYS A 602 15.03 3.86 -17.82
N SER A 603 14.74 2.70 -17.24
CA SER A 603 15.64 2.00 -16.31
C SER A 603 17.00 1.68 -16.96
N MET A 604 16.97 1.14 -18.18
CA MET A 604 18.21 0.86 -18.95
C MET A 604 18.98 2.13 -19.27
N GLN A 605 18.29 3.20 -19.69
CA GLN A 605 18.92 4.49 -19.93
C GLN A 605 19.61 5.00 -18.66
N GLN A 606 18.92 5.00 -17.53
CA GLN A 606 19.46 5.44 -16.24
C GLN A 606 20.67 4.60 -15.81
N ALA A 607 20.62 3.28 -16.02
CA ALA A 607 21.76 2.40 -15.73
C ALA A 607 23.01 2.75 -16.57
N LEU A 608 22.82 3.26 -17.81
CA LEU A 608 23.90 3.64 -18.70
C LEU A 608 24.42 5.07 -18.45
N THR A 609 23.54 6.01 -18.10
CA THR A 609 23.92 7.43 -17.91
C THR A 609 24.29 7.78 -16.47
N GLY A 610 23.84 7.01 -15.48
CA GLY A 610 24.01 7.31 -14.05
C GLY A 610 23.16 8.48 -13.54
N GLU A 611 22.28 9.08 -14.37
CA GLU A 611 21.47 10.22 -13.99
C GLU A 611 20.26 9.80 -13.16
N LYS A 612 20.01 10.48 -12.02
CA LYS A 612 18.77 10.30 -11.24
C LYS A 612 17.56 10.80 -12.05
N ILE A 613 16.46 10.07 -12.00
CA ILE A 613 15.19 10.48 -12.60
C ILE A 613 14.39 11.26 -11.57
N PRO A 614 13.86 12.45 -11.91
CA PRO A 614 13.01 13.19 -11.01
C PRO A 614 11.78 12.37 -10.58
N PHE A 615 11.47 12.38 -9.29
CA PHE A 615 10.26 11.77 -8.78
C PHE A 615 9.02 12.51 -9.31
N VAL A 616 8.12 11.78 -9.96
CA VAL A 616 6.85 12.31 -10.44
C VAL A 616 5.74 11.67 -9.60
N ARG A 617 5.03 12.50 -8.84
CA ARG A 617 3.86 12.08 -8.06
C ARG A 617 2.76 11.55 -8.98
N THR A 618 2.06 10.50 -8.54
CA THR A 618 0.83 10.05 -9.19
C THR A 618 -0.29 11.06 -8.90
N PRO A 619 -0.88 11.74 -9.91
CA PRO A 619 -1.96 12.66 -9.67
C PRO A 619 -3.18 11.94 -9.06
N LYS A 620 -3.74 12.49 -7.99
CA LYS A 620 -4.97 12.06 -7.33
C LYS A 620 -5.89 13.26 -7.21
N VAL A 621 -6.21 13.85 -8.36
CA VAL A 621 -7.04 15.04 -8.45
C VAL A 621 -8.49 14.65 -8.77
N LYS A 622 -9.43 15.51 -8.38
CA LYS A 622 -10.86 15.32 -8.71
C LYS A 622 -11.11 15.29 -10.22
N ASP A 623 -10.30 16.02 -10.99
CA ASP A 623 -10.38 16.05 -12.44
C ASP A 623 -9.54 14.93 -13.08
N ARG A 624 -9.99 14.44 -14.23
CA ARG A 624 -9.32 13.39 -14.98
C ARG A 624 -7.93 13.83 -15.45
N THR A 625 -6.93 13.02 -15.17
CA THR A 625 -5.57 13.19 -15.70
C THR A 625 -5.50 12.70 -17.14
N ALA A 626 -5.11 13.59 -18.07
CA ALA A 626 -4.91 13.21 -19.47
C ALA A 626 -3.66 12.30 -19.61
N ALA A 627 -3.81 11.22 -20.38
CA ALA A 627 -2.68 10.34 -20.67
C ALA A 627 -1.87 10.89 -21.86
N PRO A 628 -0.52 10.77 -21.85
CA PRO A 628 0.27 11.10 -23.02
C PRO A 628 -0.17 10.30 -24.25
N ALA A 629 -0.38 10.97 -25.38
CA ALA A 629 -1.00 10.41 -26.60
C ALA A 629 -0.36 9.10 -27.07
N ILE A 630 0.97 8.95 -26.91
CA ILE A 630 1.70 7.72 -27.30
C ILE A 630 1.18 6.48 -26.59
N TYR A 631 0.83 6.56 -25.30
CA TYR A 631 0.31 5.43 -24.51
C TYR A 631 -1.14 5.11 -24.85
N VAL A 632 -1.85 6.03 -25.50
CA VAL A 632 -3.20 5.81 -26.02
C VAL A 632 -3.16 5.25 -27.44
N ILE A 633 -2.27 5.73 -28.30
CA ILE A 633 -2.17 5.31 -29.70
C ILE A 633 -1.68 3.87 -29.82
N ILE A 634 -0.62 3.48 -29.07
CA ILE A 634 -0.02 2.13 -29.19
C ILE A 634 -1.02 0.99 -28.93
N PRO A 635 -1.91 1.02 -27.92
CA PRO A 635 -2.96 0.03 -27.79
C PRO A 635 -3.86 -0.15 -29.03
N TYR A 636 -4.22 0.94 -29.73
CA TYR A 636 -4.95 0.83 -31.01
C TYR A 636 -4.09 0.21 -32.10
N LEU A 637 -2.79 0.51 -32.15
CA LEU A 637 -1.85 -0.16 -33.08
C LEU A 637 -1.74 -1.65 -32.79
N ILE A 638 -1.77 -2.06 -31.51
CA ILE A 638 -1.81 -3.48 -31.12
C ILE A 638 -3.06 -4.16 -31.68
N VAL A 639 -4.24 -3.51 -31.58
CA VAL A 639 -5.49 -4.02 -32.17
C VAL A 639 -5.37 -4.13 -33.69
N ALA A 640 -4.95 -3.08 -34.36
CA ALA A 640 -4.81 -3.03 -35.82
C ALA A 640 -3.82 -4.11 -36.31
N PHE A 641 -2.67 -4.23 -35.66
CA PHE A 641 -1.67 -5.24 -36.00
C PHE A 641 -2.18 -6.66 -35.74
N SER A 642 -2.89 -6.89 -34.63
CA SER A 642 -3.51 -8.18 -34.34
C SER A 642 -4.58 -8.57 -35.38
N LEU A 643 -5.38 -7.60 -35.87
CA LEU A 643 -6.35 -7.82 -36.94
C LEU A 643 -5.68 -8.12 -38.28
N LEU A 644 -4.58 -7.41 -38.60
CA LEU A 644 -3.77 -7.70 -39.80
C LEU A 644 -3.16 -9.09 -39.72
N THR A 645 -2.63 -9.48 -38.57
CA THR A 645 -2.09 -10.81 -38.31
C THR A 645 -3.19 -11.89 -38.47
N LEU A 646 -4.37 -11.66 -37.87
CA LEU A 646 -5.53 -12.51 -37.99
C LEU A 646 -5.91 -12.73 -39.45
N TRP A 647 -6.04 -11.66 -40.22
CA TRP A 647 -6.38 -11.71 -41.62
C TRP A 647 -5.36 -12.53 -42.43
N ARG A 648 -4.06 -12.28 -42.27
CA ARG A 648 -2.96 -13.00 -42.89
C ARG A 648 -2.98 -14.50 -42.56
N ASP A 649 -3.15 -14.84 -41.26
CA ASP A 649 -3.06 -16.22 -40.77
C ASP A 649 -4.30 -17.04 -41.13
N VAL A 650 -5.47 -16.40 -41.27
CA VAL A 650 -6.67 -17.04 -41.84
C VAL A 650 -6.43 -17.39 -43.30
N LEU A 651 -5.85 -16.50 -44.13
CA LEU A 651 -5.51 -16.77 -45.51
C LEU A 651 -4.45 -17.88 -45.65
N ALA A 652 -3.50 -17.94 -44.72
CA ALA A 652 -2.45 -18.93 -44.65
C ALA A 652 -2.90 -20.25 -43.99
N GLN A 653 -4.16 -20.35 -43.53
CA GLN A 653 -4.72 -21.48 -42.76
C GLN A 653 -3.97 -21.80 -41.46
N ASN A 654 -3.29 -20.80 -40.87
CA ASN A 654 -2.57 -20.90 -39.60
C ASN A 654 -3.53 -20.68 -38.43
N TRP A 655 -4.43 -21.61 -38.18
CA TRP A 655 -5.54 -21.45 -37.22
C TRP A 655 -5.09 -21.17 -35.78
N GLY A 656 -3.95 -21.74 -35.36
CA GLY A 656 -3.40 -21.47 -34.02
C GLY A 656 -3.02 -20.00 -33.82
N ASN A 657 -2.27 -19.43 -34.78
CA ASN A 657 -1.88 -18.04 -34.77
C ASN A 657 -3.08 -17.10 -34.97
N ALA A 658 -4.01 -17.48 -35.87
CA ALA A 658 -5.25 -16.74 -36.10
C ALA A 658 -6.09 -16.64 -34.81
N ALA A 659 -6.25 -17.74 -34.08
CA ALA A 659 -6.96 -17.74 -32.78
C ALA A 659 -6.27 -16.85 -31.75
N PHE A 660 -4.93 -16.90 -31.67
CA PHE A 660 -4.17 -16.03 -30.75
C PHE A 660 -4.27 -14.56 -31.14
N ALA A 661 -4.19 -14.23 -32.43
CA ALA A 661 -4.35 -12.87 -32.93
C ALA A 661 -5.77 -12.33 -32.67
N ALA A 662 -6.80 -13.14 -32.90
CA ALA A 662 -8.18 -12.77 -32.58
C ALA A 662 -8.37 -12.52 -31.07
N PHE A 663 -7.82 -13.39 -30.24
CA PHE A 663 -7.86 -13.23 -28.78
C PHE A 663 -7.22 -11.92 -28.33
N ASN A 664 -6.03 -11.59 -28.85
CA ASN A 664 -5.35 -10.32 -28.54
C ASN A 664 -6.16 -9.11 -29.04
N ALA A 665 -6.68 -9.12 -30.26
CA ALA A 665 -7.47 -8.03 -30.81
C ALA A 665 -8.72 -7.76 -29.96
N VAL A 666 -9.46 -8.81 -29.61
CA VAL A 666 -10.70 -8.69 -28.80
C VAL A 666 -10.39 -8.17 -27.40
N LEU A 667 -9.38 -8.72 -26.71
CA LEU A 667 -9.08 -8.32 -25.35
C LEU A 667 -8.43 -6.94 -25.27
N ALA A 668 -7.57 -6.57 -26.22
CA ALA A 668 -7.00 -5.23 -26.30
C ALA A 668 -8.09 -4.18 -26.58
N PHE A 669 -9.00 -4.43 -27.54
CA PHE A 669 -10.10 -3.51 -27.82
C PHE A 669 -11.07 -3.38 -26.64
N TYR A 670 -11.41 -4.51 -25.98
CA TYR A 670 -12.19 -4.47 -24.75
C TYR A 670 -11.51 -3.62 -23.67
N ALA A 671 -10.20 -3.79 -23.48
CA ALA A 671 -9.44 -3.05 -22.47
C ALA A 671 -9.35 -1.55 -22.78
N ILE A 672 -9.16 -1.16 -24.05
CA ILE A 672 -9.22 0.24 -24.49
C ILE A 672 -10.58 0.84 -24.12
N ARG A 673 -11.67 0.17 -24.50
CA ARG A 673 -13.03 0.64 -24.22
C ARG A 673 -13.32 0.74 -22.72
N ALA A 674 -12.83 -0.25 -21.94
CA ALA A 674 -13.16 -0.41 -20.54
C ALA A 674 -12.32 0.49 -19.60
N TYR A 675 -11.04 0.75 -19.95
CA TYR A 675 -10.06 1.37 -19.06
C TYR A 675 -9.57 2.74 -19.54
N ILE A 676 -9.48 2.99 -20.85
CA ILE A 676 -9.14 4.30 -21.39
C ILE A 676 -10.44 5.05 -21.72
N GLY A 677 -11.37 4.38 -22.40
CA GLY A 677 -12.57 4.96 -22.95
C GLY A 677 -12.32 5.58 -24.34
N ILE A 678 -13.20 5.31 -25.30
CA ILE A 678 -13.03 5.77 -26.69
C ILE A 678 -13.03 7.29 -26.76
N ARG A 679 -13.99 7.97 -26.08
CA ARG A 679 -14.05 9.43 -26.03
C ARG A 679 -12.79 10.03 -25.42
N ASN A 680 -12.34 9.49 -24.30
CA ASN A 680 -11.13 9.94 -23.63
C ASN A 680 -9.89 9.74 -24.50
N SER A 681 -9.83 8.65 -25.27
CA SER A 681 -8.75 8.40 -26.24
C SER A 681 -8.64 9.53 -27.27
N PHE A 682 -9.77 9.95 -27.86
CA PHE A 682 -9.77 11.07 -28.80
C PHE A 682 -9.31 12.38 -28.16
N VAL A 683 -9.79 12.68 -26.95
CA VAL A 683 -9.38 13.88 -26.21
C VAL A 683 -7.88 13.87 -25.92
N ASP A 684 -7.35 12.76 -25.41
CA ASP A 684 -5.95 12.66 -25.03
C ASP A 684 -5.02 12.71 -26.26
N ILE A 685 -5.40 12.06 -27.38
CA ILE A 685 -4.66 12.15 -28.64
C ILE A 685 -4.68 13.58 -29.18
N TRP A 686 -5.84 14.25 -29.14
CA TRP A 686 -5.99 15.63 -29.59
C TRP A 686 -5.14 16.60 -28.76
N LEU A 687 -5.19 16.48 -27.44
CA LEU A 687 -4.36 17.28 -26.54
C LEU A 687 -2.87 17.01 -26.77
N GLY A 688 -2.49 15.76 -26.99
CA GLY A 688 -1.11 15.40 -27.33
C GLY A 688 -0.65 16.02 -28.66
N MET A 689 -1.52 16.04 -29.66
CA MET A 689 -1.24 16.69 -30.96
C MET A 689 -1.10 18.20 -30.80
N LEU A 690 -2.02 18.84 -30.06
CA LEU A 690 -1.95 20.27 -29.79
C LEU A 690 -0.66 20.64 -29.04
N ASN A 691 -0.27 19.86 -28.04
CA ASN A 691 0.97 20.07 -27.30
C ASN A 691 2.22 19.89 -28.19
N TRP A 692 2.18 18.96 -29.14
CA TRP A 692 3.27 18.75 -30.09
C TRP A 692 3.37 19.90 -31.12
N LEU A 693 2.24 20.44 -31.55
CA LEU A 693 2.16 21.58 -32.46
C LEU A 693 2.49 22.92 -31.78
N TYR A 694 2.31 22.98 -30.44
CA TYR A 694 2.60 24.18 -29.67
C TYR A 694 4.11 24.39 -29.53
N VAL A 695 4.64 25.40 -30.22
CA VAL A 695 6.01 25.85 -30.06
C VAL A 695 6.03 26.98 -29.03
N PRO A 696 6.59 26.76 -27.82
CA PRO A 696 6.67 27.81 -26.81
C PRO A 696 7.54 28.95 -27.32
N ASP A 697 7.01 30.17 -27.26
CA ASP A 697 7.73 31.38 -27.64
C ASP A 697 8.88 31.59 -26.64
N ARG A 698 10.15 31.41 -27.09
CA ARG A 698 11.35 31.48 -26.22
C ARG A 698 11.45 32.84 -25.51
N ALA A 699 10.92 33.91 -26.10
CA ALA A 699 10.88 35.23 -25.48
C ALA A 699 9.92 35.31 -24.27
N LYS A 700 8.77 34.57 -24.30
CA LYS A 700 7.82 34.51 -23.17
C LYS A 700 8.30 33.55 -22.06
N ALA A 701 9.08 32.54 -22.38
CA ALA A 701 9.66 31.65 -21.37
C ALA A 701 10.73 32.36 -20.52
N THR A 702 11.56 33.20 -21.15
CA THR A 702 12.53 34.06 -20.44
C THR A 702 11.88 35.22 -19.71
N SER A 703 10.76 35.77 -20.20
CA SER A 703 10.02 36.81 -19.48
C SER A 703 9.18 36.23 -18.31
N LYS A 704 8.67 35.01 -18.44
CA LYS A 704 7.99 34.30 -17.33
C LYS A 704 8.97 33.91 -16.21
N ALA A 705 10.20 33.54 -16.54
CA ALA A 705 11.26 33.31 -15.57
C ALA A 705 11.74 34.62 -14.91
N ARG A 706 11.75 35.76 -15.65
CA ARG A 706 12.08 37.09 -15.13
C ARG A 706 10.90 37.82 -14.45
N ALA A 707 9.66 37.55 -14.87
CA ALA A 707 8.45 38.10 -14.22
C ALA A 707 8.04 37.33 -12.98
N ALA A 708 8.60 36.14 -12.74
CA ALA A 708 8.45 35.43 -11.48
C ALA A 708 9.27 36.06 -10.34
N ASP A 709 10.18 36.99 -10.68
CA ASP A 709 11.03 37.72 -9.70
C ASP A 709 10.55 39.15 -9.39
N ALA A 710 9.47 39.63 -10.04
CA ALA A 710 8.97 41.00 -9.77
C ALA A 710 7.45 41.08 -10.00
N SER A 711 6.76 41.47 -8.97
CA SER A 711 5.45 42.14 -8.90
C SER A 711 4.31 41.45 -8.15
N VAL A 712 4.01 42.02 -7.02
CA VAL A 712 2.66 42.15 -6.45
C VAL A 712 1.93 43.24 -7.24
N PRO A 713 0.63 43.08 -7.63
CA PRO A 713 -0.37 43.93 -7.03
C PRO A 713 -1.77 43.33 -6.81
N ALA A 714 -2.48 44.09 -6.02
CA ALA A 714 -3.78 43.96 -5.43
C ALA A 714 -5.00 43.81 -6.38
N GLY A 715 -6.00 43.06 -5.91
CA GLY A 715 -7.41 43.51 -5.83
C GLY A 715 -8.34 43.34 -7.00
N SER A 716 -9.30 42.45 -6.88
CA SER A 716 -10.73 42.80 -7.04
C SER A 716 -11.64 41.63 -6.63
N ALA A 717 -12.72 41.98 -5.96
CA ALA A 717 -13.69 41.14 -5.26
C ALA A 717 -14.91 40.76 -6.16
N PRO A 718 -15.96 40.11 -5.63
CA PRO A 718 -16.51 38.85 -6.08
C PRO A 718 -17.86 38.98 -6.82
N ALA A 719 -18.28 37.91 -7.46
CA ALA A 719 -19.66 37.74 -7.89
C ALA A 719 -20.26 36.47 -7.30
N THR A 720 -21.29 36.67 -6.54
CA THR A 720 -22.22 35.69 -6.01
C THR A 720 -23.12 35.14 -7.09
N ASP A 721 -23.36 33.83 -7.12
CA ASP A 721 -24.63 33.32 -7.60
C ASP A 721 -25.08 32.08 -6.81
N ALA A 722 -26.35 32.15 -6.41
CA ALA A 722 -27.04 31.21 -5.56
C ALA A 722 -27.69 30.09 -6.40
N ALA A 723 -27.56 28.86 -5.94
CA ALA A 723 -28.42 27.77 -6.40
C ALA A 723 -29.12 27.13 -5.19
N GLY A 724 -30.43 26.99 -5.31
CA GLY A 724 -31.36 26.59 -4.29
C GLY A 724 -31.37 25.06 -4.03
N PRO A 725 -32.10 24.62 -3.01
CA PRO A 725 -31.91 23.33 -2.33
C PRO A 725 -32.57 22.18 -3.07
N ALA A 726 -31.84 21.07 -3.18
CA ALA A 726 -32.40 19.77 -3.56
C ALA A 726 -32.85 18.98 -2.32
N SER A 727 -34.03 18.40 -2.43
CA SER A 727 -34.78 17.74 -1.37
C SER A 727 -34.07 16.52 -0.79
N GLU A 728 -33.98 16.46 0.53
CA GLU A 728 -33.61 15.32 1.34
C GLU A 728 -34.59 14.15 1.15
N SER A 729 -34.03 12.97 0.92
CA SER A 729 -34.71 11.70 1.14
C SER A 729 -34.05 11.00 2.36
N ALA A 730 -34.86 10.67 3.34
CA ALA A 730 -34.47 10.08 4.62
C ALA A 730 -33.64 8.80 4.48
N PRO A 731 -32.60 8.60 5.31
CA PRO A 731 -31.79 7.38 5.29
C PRO A 731 -32.57 6.17 5.84
N LYS A 732 -32.41 5.03 5.19
CA LYS A 732 -32.95 3.74 5.65
C LYS A 732 -32.13 3.19 6.82
N PRO A 733 -32.77 2.58 7.83
CA PRO A 733 -32.08 2.04 8.99
C PRO A 733 -31.12 0.89 8.60
N VAL A 734 -29.95 0.90 9.21
CA VAL A 734 -28.91 -0.13 9.08
C VAL A 734 -29.37 -1.38 9.84
N ASP A 735 -29.24 -2.56 9.22
CA ASP A 735 -29.56 -3.85 9.85
C ASP A 735 -28.43 -4.28 10.79
N TRP A 736 -28.62 -4.00 12.08
CA TRP A 736 -27.65 -4.22 13.15
C TRP A 736 -27.53 -5.68 13.60
N GLU A 737 -28.57 -6.51 13.37
CA GLU A 737 -28.54 -7.92 13.78
C GLU A 737 -27.50 -8.74 13.01
N GLY A 738 -27.30 -8.46 11.72
CA GLY A 738 -26.32 -9.19 10.90
C GLY A 738 -24.86 -8.94 11.27
N ILE A 739 -24.55 -7.78 11.86
CA ILE A 739 -23.18 -7.36 12.20
C ILE A 739 -22.73 -7.95 13.54
N LEU A 740 -23.64 -8.07 14.50
CA LEU A 740 -23.36 -8.51 15.87
C LEU A 740 -23.00 -10.00 15.99
N TYR A 741 -23.51 -10.86 15.10
CA TYR A 741 -23.36 -12.32 15.25
C TYR A 741 -22.14 -12.94 14.57
N HIS A 742 -21.34 -12.18 13.81
CA HIS A 742 -20.36 -12.80 12.93
C HIS A 742 -19.01 -12.11 12.99
N GLY A 743 -18.10 -12.56 13.83
CA GLY A 743 -16.71 -12.08 13.88
C GLY A 743 -16.03 -11.92 12.49
N ASP A 744 -14.92 -11.17 12.42
CA ASP A 744 -14.19 -10.67 11.23
C ASP A 744 -14.19 -11.49 9.92
N ARG A 745 -14.19 -12.83 10.00
CA ARG A 745 -14.21 -13.69 8.80
C ARG A 745 -15.58 -13.76 8.12
N ARG A 746 -16.66 -13.47 8.84
CA ARG A 746 -18.03 -13.49 8.31
C ARG A 746 -18.48 -12.10 7.87
N LEU A 747 -18.00 -11.04 8.53
CA LEU A 747 -18.20 -9.66 8.11
C LEU A 747 -17.81 -9.44 6.64
N ASN A 748 -16.69 -10.00 6.21
CA ASN A 748 -16.25 -9.98 4.81
C ASN A 748 -17.17 -10.76 3.83
N ARG A 749 -17.91 -11.75 4.30
CA ARG A 749 -18.90 -12.49 3.49
C ARG A 749 -20.25 -11.78 3.43
N ASP A 750 -20.64 -11.14 4.51
CA ASP A 750 -21.95 -10.50 4.64
C ASP A 750 -21.96 -9.12 3.98
N LEU A 751 -20.89 -8.35 4.08
CA LEU A 751 -20.65 -7.15 3.27
C LEU A 751 -20.68 -7.46 1.75
N LYS A 752 -20.21 -8.65 1.34
CA LYS A 752 -20.31 -9.08 -0.05
C LYS A 752 -21.74 -9.42 -0.45
N ARG A 753 -22.54 -10.03 0.42
CA ARG A 753 -23.97 -10.34 0.19
C ARG A 753 -24.83 -9.09 0.14
N ASP A 754 -24.57 -8.11 0.99
CA ASP A 754 -25.30 -6.84 1.01
C ASP A 754 -24.96 -5.96 -0.20
N ASN A 755 -23.69 -5.88 -0.61
CA ASN A 755 -23.31 -5.23 -1.85
C ASN A 755 -23.93 -5.92 -3.09
N ASP A 756 -24.03 -7.25 -3.11
CA ASP A 756 -24.70 -7.98 -4.18
C ASP A 756 -26.23 -7.75 -4.17
N ARG A 757 -26.87 -7.57 -2.99
CA ARG A 757 -28.30 -7.19 -2.87
C ARG A 757 -28.55 -5.76 -3.30
N ARG A 758 -27.74 -4.78 -2.87
CA ARG A 758 -27.82 -3.38 -3.30
C ARG A 758 -27.64 -3.24 -4.82
N ARG A 759 -26.72 -4.02 -5.44
CA ARG A 759 -26.53 -4.05 -6.89
C ARG A 759 -27.74 -4.65 -7.65
N ARG A 760 -28.42 -5.66 -7.10
CA ARG A 760 -29.62 -6.22 -7.69
C ARG A 760 -30.82 -5.29 -7.55
N ALA A 761 -30.94 -4.57 -6.46
CA ALA A 761 -31.97 -3.55 -6.25
C ALA A 761 -31.77 -2.30 -7.11
N GLY A 762 -30.51 -1.88 -7.37
CA GLY A 762 -30.20 -0.78 -8.30
C GLY A 762 -30.36 -1.15 -9.79
N ALA A 763 -30.15 -2.42 -10.16
CA ALA A 763 -30.30 -2.90 -11.54
C ALA A 763 -31.78 -3.13 -11.94
N SER A 764 -32.70 -3.14 -11.01
CA SER A 764 -34.15 -3.25 -11.29
C SER A 764 -34.86 -1.88 -11.41
N ARG A 765 -34.10 -0.78 -11.37
CA ARG A 765 -34.63 0.61 -11.49
C ARG A 765 -34.07 1.37 -12.71
N ASN A 766 -33.41 0.68 -13.65
CA ASN A 766 -33.04 1.23 -14.97
C ASN A 766 -33.59 0.35 -16.08
#